data_400a499e61df6c86ce2fa1cea9212577
#
_entry.id   400a499e61df6c86ce2fa1cea9212577
#
_cell.length_a   1.000
_cell.length_b   1.000
_cell.length_c   1.000
_cell.angle_alpha   90.00
_cell.angle_beta   90.00
_cell.angle_gamma   90.00
#
_symmetry.space_group_name_H-M   'P 1'
#
loop_
_entity.id
_entity.type
_entity.pdbx_description
1 polymer ?
#
loop_
_entity_poly.entity_id
_entity_poly.type
_entity_poly.pdbx_seq_one_letter_code
_entity_poly.pdbx_strand_id
1 'polypeptide(L)'
;MIKDHKHHILFNLLLIAFAFGPNVWAQSKSDIKFFKLQDVELGEGPFKQAMLTDLNYILELEPDKLLAPFLREAGLEPKTTSYTNWENSGLDGHIGGHYLTALAQMYASAGSEEAYERLEYMLAELKRAQDAYGTGYIGGVPGSKELWAEIRSGELKPASFSLNNRWVPLYNIHKTYAGLLDAYQHTGNPLAKEMLIDFTDWMIDLTANLSNEQIQSLLISEHGGLNEVFADVAKLTGEEKYLELARQFSQKALLDPLSQENDVLNGMHANTQIPKVIGFETVAAISGDEDYHEAAKYFWENVVEERSVAIGGNSVREHFHPTTDFASMITDVQGPETCNTYNMLKLSKKLFQAEGLEKYLDYYEEGLYNHILSSQHPEKGGFVYFTPMRPGHYRVYSQPETSFWCCVGSGIENHGKYNEFIYAYSENELYVNLFIPSTLNWEEKDFSLTQRTNFPEEESTSFLIETKDPKELNLKIRYPRWISQGEFNVEVNGKPFEVNTTSGNYFSIKRKWKDGDRVDVKLPMHLTSERLPDGSDYKALKYGPIVLAAKTGDQDMDGLFADDSRGGHIAAGEIIPLSEVPYFISDETEKVETLVKKVPGKKLTFSASEVLYPNQFKDLEFIPFYKLHDSRYAIYLPLETTEGVEKIRKELEKKEEEEKMLAALTIDRVAPGEQQPEADHFIESQNSNIGTHRDRHWRDAEGWFSYNLVDKEKQARKLRITYFGGDEGRNFKIFINDELISEESFYGLEGNRFFEKDYKLPAGVVKNSDGILKLRFEAVPGSRTAGIYDVRLLKDKEQD
;
A
#
# COMPACT_ATOMS: atom_id res chain seq x y z
N MET A 1 -78.87 13.01 -50.43
CA MET A 1 -77.84 12.03 -50.70
C MET A 1 -76.61 12.47 -49.87
N ILE A 2 -76.13 11.56 -49.13
CA ILE A 2 -74.81 11.50 -48.44
C ILE A 2 -74.81 11.87 -46.94
N LYS A 3 -74.41 10.87 -46.21
CA LYS A 3 -74.50 10.55 -44.84
C LYS A 3 -73.51 11.32 -43.88
N ASP A 4 -74.07 11.59 -42.69
CA ASP A 4 -73.35 11.95 -41.44
C ASP A 4 -72.40 10.84 -41.03
N HIS A 5 -71.22 11.25 -40.46
CA HIS A 5 -70.47 10.47 -39.51
C HIS A 5 -70.06 11.41 -38.38
N LYS A 6 -70.64 11.17 -37.19
CA LYS A 6 -70.21 11.68 -35.86
C LYS A 6 -69.01 10.86 -35.38
N HIS A 7 -67.92 11.52 -35.06
CA HIS A 7 -66.86 10.96 -34.28
C HIS A 7 -66.98 11.38 -32.79
N HIS A 8 -67.14 10.37 -31.94
CA HIS A 8 -67.05 10.48 -30.52
C HIS A 8 -65.54 10.48 -30.15
N ILE A 9 -65.07 11.55 -29.46
CA ILE A 9 -63.76 11.62 -28.81
C ILE A 9 -63.94 11.09 -27.39
N LEU A 10 -63.37 9.88 -27.12
CA LEU A 10 -63.18 9.35 -25.78
C LEU A 10 -61.89 9.94 -25.20
N PHE A 11 -61.97 10.69 -24.11
CA PHE A 11 -60.84 11.11 -23.29
C PHE A 11 -60.46 9.98 -22.35
N ASN A 12 -59.35 9.28 -22.65
CA ASN A 12 -58.71 8.35 -21.74
C ASN A 12 -57.79 9.13 -20.80
N LEU A 13 -58.20 9.29 -19.54
CA LEU A 13 -57.29 9.70 -18.46
C LEU A 13 -56.34 8.53 -18.14
N LEU A 14 -55.06 8.61 -18.54
CA LEU A 14 -54.02 7.75 -18.07
C LEU A 14 -53.56 8.21 -16.67
N LEU A 15 -53.97 7.52 -15.62
CA LEU A 15 -53.38 7.60 -14.31
C LEU A 15 -51.99 6.93 -14.36
N ILE A 16 -50.91 7.76 -14.39
CA ILE A 16 -49.56 7.28 -14.18
C ILE A 16 -49.40 7.08 -12.66
N ALA A 17 -49.56 5.86 -12.21
CA ALA A 17 -49.15 5.45 -10.89
C ALA A 17 -47.59 5.35 -10.88
N PHE A 18 -46.91 6.33 -10.26
CA PHE A 18 -45.54 6.19 -9.85
C PHE A 18 -45.47 5.06 -8.78
N ALA A 19 -45.19 3.86 -9.25
CA ALA A 19 -44.75 2.82 -8.37
C ALA A 19 -43.31 3.11 -7.94
N PHE A 20 -43.12 3.56 -6.70
CA PHE A 20 -41.84 3.44 -6.03
C PHE A 20 -41.59 1.94 -5.83
N GLY A 21 -40.97 1.30 -6.83
CA GLY A 21 -40.36 0.01 -6.66
C GLY A 21 -39.09 0.17 -5.80
N PRO A 22 -38.69 -0.83 -5.00
CA PRO A 22 -37.40 -0.79 -4.36
C PRO A 22 -36.32 -0.58 -5.42
N ASN A 23 -35.38 0.34 -5.17
CA ASN A 23 -34.22 0.53 -6.03
C ASN A 23 -33.52 -0.81 -6.23
N VAL A 24 -33.61 -1.38 -7.42
CA VAL A 24 -32.88 -2.57 -7.78
C VAL A 24 -31.49 -2.06 -8.18
N TRP A 25 -30.54 -2.18 -7.28
CA TRP A 25 -29.12 -1.92 -7.55
C TRP A 25 -28.70 -2.77 -8.76
N ALA A 26 -27.85 -2.19 -9.61
CA ALA A 26 -27.27 -2.96 -10.72
C ALA A 26 -26.47 -4.12 -10.14
N GLN A 27 -26.79 -5.32 -10.60
CA GLN A 27 -26.11 -6.53 -10.16
C GLN A 27 -24.75 -6.58 -10.84
N SER A 28 -23.67 -6.90 -10.08
CA SER A 28 -22.34 -7.18 -10.63
C SER A 28 -22.46 -8.12 -11.86
N LYS A 29 -21.60 -7.91 -12.87
CA LYS A 29 -21.52 -8.79 -14.06
C LYS A 29 -21.22 -10.25 -13.69
N SER A 30 -20.62 -10.50 -12.53
CA SER A 30 -20.24 -11.79 -12.00
C SER A 30 -21.04 -12.12 -10.74
N ASP A 31 -21.45 -13.40 -10.60
CA ASP A 31 -22.11 -13.93 -9.40
C ASP A 31 -21.12 -14.47 -8.35
N ILE A 32 -19.83 -14.15 -8.49
CA ILE A 32 -18.78 -14.63 -7.60
C ILE A 32 -18.91 -13.99 -6.22
N LYS A 33 -18.86 -14.84 -5.18
CA LYS A 33 -18.90 -14.47 -3.78
C LYS A 33 -17.71 -15.07 -3.03
N PHE A 34 -17.31 -14.44 -1.94
CA PHE A 34 -16.29 -14.96 -1.03
C PHE A 34 -16.93 -15.58 0.20
N PHE A 35 -16.26 -16.56 0.77
CA PHE A 35 -16.61 -17.11 2.07
C PHE A 35 -16.23 -16.11 3.17
N LYS A 36 -16.92 -16.20 4.31
CA LYS A 36 -16.52 -15.45 5.50
C LYS A 36 -15.21 -16.01 6.03
N LEU A 37 -14.43 -15.20 6.74
CA LEU A 37 -13.17 -15.65 7.34
C LEU A 37 -13.34 -16.90 8.22
N GLN A 38 -14.39 -16.96 9.00
CA GLN A 38 -14.69 -18.10 9.87
C GLN A 38 -15.10 -19.41 9.14
N ASP A 39 -15.46 -19.31 7.86
CA ASP A 39 -15.83 -20.48 7.07
C ASP A 39 -14.58 -21.23 6.54
N VAL A 40 -13.39 -20.62 6.64
CA VAL A 40 -12.13 -21.16 6.11
C VAL A 40 -11.07 -21.17 7.21
N GLU A 41 -10.76 -22.34 7.74
CA GLU A 41 -9.72 -22.54 8.75
C GLU A 41 -8.36 -22.79 8.07
N LEU A 42 -7.30 -22.05 8.45
CA LEU A 42 -5.94 -22.30 7.97
C LEU A 42 -5.36 -23.57 8.56
N GLY A 43 -4.78 -24.41 7.71
CA GLY A 43 -3.94 -25.55 8.11
C GLY A 43 -2.53 -25.11 8.52
N GLU A 44 -1.75 -26.06 9.06
CA GLU A 44 -0.36 -25.81 9.46
C GLU A 44 0.49 -25.38 8.26
N GLY A 45 1.25 -24.30 8.44
CA GLY A 45 2.09 -23.72 7.40
C GLY A 45 2.50 -22.28 7.70
N PRO A 46 3.24 -21.62 6.79
CA PRO A 46 3.78 -20.28 7.04
C PRO A 46 2.67 -19.22 7.29
N PHE A 47 1.54 -19.32 6.63
CA PHE A 47 0.44 -18.37 6.79
C PHE A 47 -0.25 -18.48 8.15
N LYS A 48 -0.50 -19.70 8.65
CA LYS A 48 -1.05 -19.89 10.00
C LYS A 48 -0.06 -19.42 11.06
N GLN A 49 1.24 -19.70 10.87
CA GLN A 49 2.27 -19.23 11.79
C GLN A 49 2.32 -17.70 11.81
N ALA A 50 2.29 -17.04 10.65
CA ALA A 50 2.29 -15.59 10.57
C ALA A 50 1.04 -14.97 11.20
N MET A 51 -0.15 -15.56 11.00
CA MET A 51 -1.39 -15.14 11.66
C MET A 51 -1.29 -15.22 13.19
N LEU A 52 -0.73 -16.30 13.73
CA LEU A 52 -0.57 -16.45 15.19
C LEU A 52 0.49 -15.49 15.76
N THR A 53 1.58 -15.25 15.01
CA THR A 53 2.60 -14.26 15.40
C THR A 53 2.00 -12.84 15.43
N ASP A 54 1.15 -12.51 14.46
CA ASP A 54 0.44 -11.23 14.41
C ASP A 54 -0.58 -11.09 15.56
N LEU A 55 -1.35 -12.14 15.84
CA LEU A 55 -2.26 -12.14 16.99
C LEU A 55 -1.51 -11.81 18.29
N ASN A 56 -0.32 -12.39 18.51
CA ASN A 56 0.48 -12.07 19.68
C ASN A 56 0.89 -10.59 19.70
N TYR A 57 1.35 -10.04 18.56
CA TYR A 57 1.70 -8.62 18.46
C TYR A 57 0.49 -7.71 18.74
N ILE A 58 -0.69 -8.02 18.20
CA ILE A 58 -1.94 -7.30 18.45
C ILE A 58 -2.32 -7.32 19.94
N LEU A 59 -2.11 -8.47 20.62
CA LEU A 59 -2.42 -8.63 22.03
C LEU A 59 -1.38 -7.96 22.96
N GLU A 60 -0.19 -7.61 22.48
CA GLU A 60 0.78 -6.77 23.23
C GLU A 60 0.36 -5.29 23.27
N LEU A 61 -0.44 -4.83 22.29
CA LEU A 61 -0.91 -3.44 22.27
C LEU A 61 -1.92 -3.16 23.40
N GLU A 62 -1.77 -2.00 24.03
CA GLU A 62 -2.64 -1.55 25.12
C GLU A 62 -3.85 -0.75 24.60
N PRO A 63 -5.09 -1.25 24.69
CA PRO A 63 -6.29 -0.56 24.20
C PRO A 63 -6.48 0.86 24.74
N ASP A 64 -6.18 1.10 26.02
CA ASP A 64 -6.34 2.41 26.64
C ASP A 64 -5.39 3.47 26.07
N LYS A 65 -4.18 3.09 25.63
CA LYS A 65 -3.26 3.99 24.93
C LYS A 65 -3.78 4.37 23.53
N LEU A 66 -4.37 3.40 22.80
CA LEU A 66 -4.99 3.63 21.50
C LEU A 66 -6.29 4.45 21.60
N LEU A 67 -7.03 4.34 22.70
CA LEU A 67 -8.25 5.10 22.96
C LEU A 67 -7.98 6.54 23.41
N ALA A 68 -6.80 6.81 23.95
CA ALA A 68 -6.49 8.11 24.55
C ALA A 68 -6.71 9.32 23.62
N PRO A 69 -6.34 9.29 22.32
CA PRO A 69 -6.65 10.38 21.38
C PRO A 69 -8.14 10.63 21.21
N PHE A 70 -8.95 9.59 21.10
CA PHE A 70 -10.40 9.69 20.90
C PHE A 70 -11.11 10.31 22.13
N LEU A 71 -10.72 9.86 23.33
CA LEU A 71 -11.28 10.37 24.56
C LEU A 71 -10.90 11.85 24.76
N ARG A 72 -9.62 12.21 24.49
CA ARG A 72 -9.16 13.60 24.56
C ARG A 72 -9.97 14.52 23.64
N GLU A 73 -10.13 14.16 22.37
CA GLU A 73 -10.87 14.98 21.40
C GLU A 73 -12.37 15.08 21.74
N ALA A 74 -12.93 14.07 22.36
CA ALA A 74 -14.31 14.10 22.90
C ALA A 74 -14.46 14.96 24.16
N GLY A 75 -13.36 15.46 24.75
CA GLY A 75 -13.35 16.22 26.01
C GLY A 75 -13.50 15.34 27.25
N LEU A 76 -13.20 14.06 27.14
CA LEU A 76 -13.15 13.10 28.24
C LEU A 76 -11.71 12.94 28.72
N GLU A 77 -11.55 12.60 30.01
CA GLU A 77 -10.24 12.30 30.59
C GLU A 77 -9.76 10.92 30.08
N PRO A 78 -8.62 10.82 29.36
CA PRO A 78 -8.05 9.54 28.98
C PRO A 78 -7.60 8.74 30.20
N LYS A 79 -7.69 7.42 30.16
CA LYS A 79 -7.26 6.54 31.25
C LYS A 79 -5.74 6.46 31.38
N THR A 80 -5.04 6.72 30.28
CA THR A 80 -3.56 6.77 30.19
C THR A 80 -3.13 7.71 29.08
N THR A 81 -1.81 7.95 28.94
CA THR A 81 -1.24 8.68 27.81
C THR A 81 -1.29 7.84 26.54
N SER A 82 -1.47 8.49 25.37
CA SER A 82 -1.37 7.82 24.08
C SER A 82 0.03 7.25 23.82
N TYR A 83 0.14 6.35 22.86
CA TYR A 83 1.40 5.97 22.26
C TYR A 83 2.13 7.18 21.67
N THR A 84 3.43 7.03 21.45
CA THR A 84 4.32 8.01 20.83
C THR A 84 4.37 7.87 19.31
N ASN A 85 5.42 8.36 18.69
CA ASN A 85 5.64 8.28 17.24
C ASN A 85 4.54 9.03 16.47
N TRP A 86 3.89 8.42 15.46
CA TRP A 86 2.83 9.09 14.69
C TRP A 86 1.52 9.25 15.50
N GLU A 87 1.28 8.40 16.50
CA GLU A 87 0.09 8.44 17.37
C GLU A 87 0.00 9.65 18.32
N ASN A 88 1.05 10.45 18.44
CA ASN A 88 1.04 11.70 19.23
C ASN A 88 1.68 12.89 18.50
N SER A 89 1.86 12.79 17.18
CA SER A 89 2.52 13.85 16.42
C SER A 89 1.70 14.32 15.20
N GLY A 90 0.38 14.16 15.26
CA GLY A 90 -0.58 14.67 14.29
C GLY A 90 -1.45 13.61 13.60
N LEU A 91 -1.07 12.32 13.66
CA LEU A 91 -1.86 11.22 13.13
C LEU A 91 -2.55 10.41 14.24
N ASP A 92 -2.78 11.04 15.37
CA ASP A 92 -3.35 10.49 16.59
C ASP A 92 -4.66 9.74 16.32
N GLY A 93 -4.74 8.46 16.68
CA GLY A 93 -5.93 7.61 16.57
C GLY A 93 -6.02 6.75 15.31
N HIS A 94 -5.12 6.89 14.32
CA HIS A 94 -5.22 6.07 13.09
C HIS A 94 -4.99 4.57 13.37
N ILE A 95 -4.03 4.22 14.24
CA ILE A 95 -3.82 2.81 14.64
C ILE A 95 -5.02 2.28 15.43
N GLY A 96 -5.69 3.10 16.20
CA GLY A 96 -6.94 2.69 16.88
C GLY A 96 -7.99 2.18 15.89
N GLY A 97 -8.13 2.81 14.71
CA GLY A 97 -9.00 2.32 13.64
C GLY A 97 -8.56 0.99 13.04
N HIS A 98 -7.28 0.86 12.71
CA HIS A 98 -6.69 -0.40 12.23
C HIS A 98 -6.82 -1.54 13.26
N TYR A 99 -6.68 -1.21 14.53
CA TYR A 99 -6.80 -2.18 15.63
C TYR A 99 -8.20 -2.78 15.74
N LEU A 100 -9.25 -2.01 15.47
CA LEU A 100 -10.63 -2.56 15.40
C LEU A 100 -10.75 -3.62 14.29
N THR A 101 -10.24 -3.32 13.09
CA THR A 101 -10.18 -4.28 11.97
C THR A 101 -9.41 -5.54 12.38
N ALA A 102 -8.20 -5.36 12.93
CA ALA A 102 -7.32 -6.47 13.32
C ALA A 102 -7.97 -7.39 14.37
N LEU A 103 -8.56 -6.82 15.40
CA LEU A 103 -9.29 -7.59 16.44
C LEU A 103 -10.46 -8.38 15.85
N ALA A 104 -11.26 -7.75 14.98
CA ALA A 104 -12.40 -8.40 14.35
C ALA A 104 -11.96 -9.55 13.41
N GLN A 105 -10.89 -9.34 12.64
CA GLN A 105 -10.32 -10.37 11.78
C GLN A 105 -9.73 -11.53 12.59
N MET A 106 -8.98 -11.27 13.66
CA MET A 106 -8.40 -12.32 14.50
C MET A 106 -9.47 -13.14 15.26
N TYR A 107 -10.56 -12.51 15.65
CA TYR A 107 -11.71 -13.27 16.14
C TYR A 107 -12.28 -14.20 15.06
N ALA A 108 -12.53 -13.67 13.86
CA ALA A 108 -13.14 -14.43 12.78
C ALA A 108 -12.22 -15.53 12.21
N SER A 109 -10.91 -15.29 12.09
CA SER A 109 -9.97 -16.20 11.44
C SER A 109 -9.28 -17.17 12.39
N ALA A 110 -8.91 -16.70 13.58
CA ALA A 110 -8.18 -17.49 14.58
C ALA A 110 -9.06 -17.97 15.75
N GLY A 111 -10.32 -17.52 15.82
CA GLY A 111 -11.23 -17.84 16.94
C GLY A 111 -10.78 -17.25 18.29
N SER A 112 -10.05 -16.11 18.26
CA SER A 112 -9.51 -15.50 19.48
C SER A 112 -10.58 -14.76 20.28
N GLU A 113 -11.07 -15.38 21.36
CA GLU A 113 -12.02 -14.75 22.29
C GLU A 113 -11.43 -13.49 22.95
N GLU A 114 -10.11 -13.48 23.26
CA GLU A 114 -9.45 -12.30 23.83
C GLU A 114 -9.48 -11.11 22.85
N ALA A 115 -9.29 -11.36 21.54
CA ALA A 115 -9.44 -10.31 20.54
C ALA A 115 -10.87 -9.77 20.50
N TYR A 116 -11.87 -10.63 20.63
CA TYR A 116 -13.27 -10.22 20.67
C TYR A 116 -13.61 -9.41 21.94
N GLU A 117 -13.15 -9.82 23.10
CA GLU A 117 -13.34 -9.07 24.35
C GLU A 117 -12.71 -7.67 24.28
N ARG A 118 -11.51 -7.56 23.69
CA ARG A 118 -10.84 -6.26 23.46
C ARG A 118 -11.59 -5.41 22.45
N LEU A 119 -12.13 -6.01 21.38
CA LEU A 119 -12.98 -5.31 20.41
C LEU A 119 -14.23 -4.72 21.07
N GLU A 120 -14.94 -5.49 21.87
CA GLU A 120 -16.12 -5.00 22.59
C GLU A 120 -15.77 -3.84 23.54
N TYR A 121 -14.63 -3.96 24.24
CA TYR A 121 -14.12 -2.89 25.10
C TYR A 121 -13.82 -1.61 24.30
N MET A 122 -13.10 -1.72 23.16
CA MET A 122 -12.80 -0.59 22.28
C MET A 122 -14.10 0.07 21.78
N LEU A 123 -15.05 -0.71 21.29
CA LEU A 123 -16.33 -0.20 20.79
C LEU A 123 -17.13 0.53 21.87
N ALA A 124 -17.16 0.01 23.08
CA ALA A 124 -17.86 0.66 24.21
C ALA A 124 -17.24 2.02 24.58
N GLU A 125 -15.91 2.11 24.62
CA GLU A 125 -15.20 3.36 24.91
C GLU A 125 -15.30 4.37 23.75
N LEU A 126 -15.25 3.91 22.50
CA LEU A 126 -15.47 4.75 21.32
C LEU A 126 -16.91 5.29 21.26
N LYS A 127 -17.91 4.48 21.61
CA LYS A 127 -19.30 4.94 21.72
C LYS A 127 -19.43 6.02 22.80
N ARG A 128 -18.76 5.85 23.93
CA ARG A 128 -18.72 6.88 24.99
C ARG A 128 -18.09 8.19 24.49
N ALA A 129 -17.02 8.09 23.66
CA ALA A 129 -16.39 9.24 23.04
C ALA A 129 -17.34 9.91 22.02
N GLN A 130 -18.01 9.12 21.15
CA GLN A 130 -18.98 9.63 20.18
C GLN A 130 -20.12 10.39 20.85
N ASP A 131 -20.71 9.80 21.91
CA ASP A 131 -21.81 10.40 22.68
C ASP A 131 -21.36 11.72 23.36
N ALA A 132 -20.16 11.76 23.91
CA ALA A 132 -19.61 12.95 24.54
C ALA A 132 -19.27 14.06 23.54
N TYR A 133 -18.81 13.71 22.33
CA TYR A 133 -18.59 14.67 21.24
C TYR A 133 -19.91 15.26 20.74
N GLY A 134 -21.00 14.45 20.69
CA GLY A 134 -22.38 14.88 20.55
C GLY A 134 -22.85 15.21 19.13
N THR A 135 -22.04 14.90 18.09
CA THR A 135 -22.39 15.17 16.68
C THR A 135 -22.36 13.90 15.79
N GLY A 136 -22.07 12.74 16.34
CA GLY A 136 -21.83 11.50 15.59
C GLY A 136 -20.35 11.28 15.18
N TYR A 137 -19.49 12.28 15.34
CA TYR A 137 -18.06 12.19 15.05
C TYR A 137 -17.32 11.25 16.00
N ILE A 138 -16.37 10.48 15.44
CA ILE A 138 -15.42 9.66 16.20
C ILE A 138 -14.05 9.85 15.55
N GLY A 139 -13.06 10.34 16.28
CA GLY A 139 -11.69 10.43 15.78
C GLY A 139 -10.73 11.01 16.80
N GLY A 140 -9.45 10.73 16.63
CA GLY A 140 -8.37 11.21 17.47
C GLY A 140 -7.65 12.44 16.92
N VAL A 141 -8.12 13.01 15.80
CA VAL A 141 -7.46 14.13 15.10
C VAL A 141 -7.28 15.34 16.03
N PRO A 142 -6.05 15.80 16.27
CA PRO A 142 -5.79 16.93 17.19
C PRO A 142 -6.49 18.22 16.76
N GLY A 143 -7.25 18.84 17.68
CA GLY A 143 -8.01 20.05 17.42
C GLY A 143 -9.17 19.84 16.45
N SER A 144 -9.81 18.69 16.50
CA SER A 144 -10.87 18.27 15.60
C SER A 144 -12.08 19.21 15.59
N LYS A 145 -12.47 19.80 16.73
CA LYS A 145 -13.62 20.70 16.82
C LYS A 145 -13.46 21.95 15.97
N GLU A 146 -12.29 22.56 16.06
CA GLU A 146 -11.93 23.75 15.27
C GLU A 146 -11.82 23.39 13.78
N LEU A 147 -11.11 22.31 13.45
CA LEU A 147 -10.94 21.84 12.08
C LEU A 147 -12.29 21.61 11.38
N TRP A 148 -13.20 20.86 12.01
CA TRP A 148 -14.49 20.54 11.39
C TRP A 148 -15.43 21.75 11.32
N ALA A 149 -15.29 22.73 12.23
CA ALA A 149 -15.99 24.00 12.14
C ALA A 149 -15.49 24.84 10.95
N GLU A 150 -14.18 24.92 10.74
CA GLU A 150 -13.56 25.59 9.58
C GLU A 150 -14.08 24.98 8.27
N ILE A 151 -14.03 23.66 8.13
CA ILE A 151 -14.52 22.94 6.93
C ILE A 151 -16.01 23.19 6.71
N ARG A 152 -16.85 23.08 7.75
CA ARG A 152 -18.31 23.33 7.67
C ARG A 152 -18.61 24.76 7.21
N SER A 153 -17.78 25.73 7.55
CA SER A 153 -17.92 27.13 7.09
C SER A 153 -17.43 27.35 5.67
N GLY A 154 -16.81 26.35 5.03
CA GLY A 154 -16.21 26.46 3.71
C GLY A 154 -14.80 27.05 3.71
N GLU A 155 -14.15 27.22 4.88
CA GLU A 155 -12.74 27.59 4.97
C GLU A 155 -11.87 26.37 4.72
N LEU A 156 -11.41 26.23 3.47
CA LEU A 156 -10.62 25.09 3.02
C LEU A 156 -9.19 25.52 2.64
N LYS A 157 -8.20 24.89 3.24
CA LYS A 157 -6.77 25.08 2.95
C LYS A 157 -6.12 23.70 2.71
N PRO A 158 -6.49 23.00 1.62
CA PRO A 158 -5.96 21.67 1.34
C PRO A 158 -4.57 21.77 0.73
N ALA A 159 -3.73 20.80 1.12
CA ALA A 159 -2.49 20.42 0.44
C ALA A 159 -2.42 18.89 0.42
N SER A 160 -1.54 18.29 -0.37
CA SER A 160 -1.48 16.83 -0.54
C SER A 160 -1.49 16.07 0.79
N PHE A 161 -0.74 16.57 1.79
CA PHE A 161 -0.58 15.89 3.07
C PHE A 161 -1.04 16.74 4.27
N SER A 162 -1.83 17.76 4.02
CA SER A 162 -2.43 18.54 5.10
C SER A 162 -3.80 19.09 4.70
N LEU A 163 -4.64 19.32 5.71
CA LEU A 163 -5.89 20.02 5.57
C LEU A 163 -6.01 20.99 6.73
N ASN A 164 -6.08 22.30 6.42
CA ASN A 164 -6.18 23.36 7.41
C ASN A 164 -5.08 23.25 8.50
N ASN A 165 -3.83 22.99 8.08
CA ASN A 165 -2.65 22.79 8.92
C ASN A 165 -2.75 21.57 9.88
N ARG A 166 -3.59 20.58 9.60
CA ARG A 166 -3.58 19.26 10.28
C ARG A 166 -3.06 18.21 9.32
N TRP A 167 -2.27 17.28 9.83
CA TRP A 167 -1.69 16.20 9.05
C TRP A 167 -2.77 15.17 8.68
N VAL A 168 -3.09 15.07 7.39
CA VAL A 168 -4.01 14.14 6.73
C VAL A 168 -5.23 13.67 7.56
N PRO A 169 -6.07 14.61 8.07
CA PRO A 169 -7.15 14.27 8.99
C PRO A 169 -8.23 13.36 8.37
N LEU A 170 -8.45 13.44 7.05
CA LEU A 170 -9.42 12.59 6.35
C LEU A 170 -8.92 11.14 6.24
N TYR A 171 -7.62 10.93 6.02
CA TYR A 171 -6.98 9.64 6.09
C TYR A 171 -7.11 9.03 7.50
N ASN A 172 -6.84 9.83 8.53
CA ASN A 172 -6.94 9.38 9.91
C ASN A 172 -8.34 8.82 10.22
N ILE A 173 -9.40 9.60 9.97
CA ILE A 173 -10.77 9.16 10.27
C ILE A 173 -11.22 7.99 9.36
N HIS A 174 -10.66 7.86 8.15
CA HIS A 174 -10.94 6.71 7.29
C HIS A 174 -10.64 5.40 8.01
N LYS A 175 -9.55 5.33 8.80
CA LYS A 175 -9.20 4.11 9.55
C LYS A 175 -10.24 3.74 10.59
N THR A 176 -10.81 4.74 11.26
CA THR A 176 -11.93 4.52 12.20
C THR A 176 -13.19 4.03 11.48
N TYR A 177 -13.52 4.61 10.31
CA TYR A 177 -14.63 4.14 9.46
C TYR A 177 -14.44 2.67 9.06
N ALA A 178 -13.26 2.33 8.53
CA ALA A 178 -12.94 0.97 8.10
C ALA A 178 -13.01 -0.01 9.28
N GLY A 179 -12.44 0.37 10.44
CA GLY A 179 -12.47 -0.45 11.65
C GLY A 179 -13.88 -0.74 12.15
N LEU A 180 -14.78 0.25 12.13
CA LEU A 180 -16.19 0.05 12.51
C LEU A 180 -16.93 -0.86 11.51
N LEU A 181 -16.66 -0.69 10.22
CA LEU A 181 -17.23 -1.52 9.16
C LEU A 181 -16.82 -2.99 9.35
N ASP A 182 -15.52 -3.25 9.50
CA ASP A 182 -14.98 -4.60 9.65
C ASP A 182 -15.42 -5.24 10.98
N ALA A 183 -15.50 -4.46 12.07
CA ALA A 183 -16.06 -4.92 13.34
C ALA A 183 -17.49 -5.44 13.15
N TYR A 184 -18.32 -4.74 12.39
CA TYR A 184 -19.67 -5.23 12.08
C TYR A 184 -19.65 -6.43 11.11
N GLN A 185 -18.88 -6.36 10.03
CA GLN A 185 -18.89 -7.41 8.99
C GLN A 185 -18.40 -8.76 9.51
N HIS A 186 -17.38 -8.78 10.37
CA HIS A 186 -16.76 -10.00 10.87
C HIS A 186 -17.40 -10.54 12.13
N THR A 187 -18.04 -9.69 12.95
CA THR A 187 -18.61 -10.12 14.24
C THR A 187 -20.13 -9.99 14.32
N GLY A 188 -20.75 -9.20 13.44
CA GLY A 188 -22.16 -8.86 13.52
C GLY A 188 -22.50 -7.88 14.65
N ASN A 189 -21.51 -7.23 15.27
CA ASN A 189 -21.71 -6.34 16.43
C ASN A 189 -22.61 -5.14 16.07
N PRO A 190 -23.82 -5.01 16.65
CA PRO A 190 -24.77 -3.97 16.27
C PRO A 190 -24.33 -2.57 16.68
N LEU A 191 -23.51 -2.43 17.73
CA LEU A 191 -22.98 -1.15 18.19
C LEU A 191 -22.01 -0.55 17.17
N ALA A 192 -21.14 -1.39 16.56
CA ALA A 192 -20.26 -0.97 15.49
C ALA A 192 -21.04 -0.42 14.28
N LYS A 193 -22.14 -1.11 13.90
CA LYS A 193 -23.04 -0.64 12.83
C LYS A 193 -23.71 0.70 13.15
N GLU A 194 -24.24 0.85 14.37
CA GLU A 194 -24.86 2.09 14.83
C GLU A 194 -23.86 3.25 14.73
N MET A 195 -22.68 3.08 15.33
CA MET A 195 -21.62 4.09 15.34
C MET A 195 -21.17 4.47 13.94
N LEU A 196 -21.04 3.48 13.04
CA LEU A 196 -20.65 3.71 11.63
C LEU A 196 -21.68 4.56 10.88
N ILE A 197 -22.98 4.29 11.08
CA ILE A 197 -24.07 5.03 10.44
C ILE A 197 -24.09 6.47 10.96
N ASP A 198 -24.06 6.66 12.29
CA ASP A 198 -24.02 7.99 12.92
C ASP A 198 -22.81 8.80 12.44
N PHE A 199 -21.66 8.14 12.30
CA PHE A 199 -20.44 8.79 11.81
C PHE A 199 -20.55 9.16 10.33
N THR A 200 -21.23 8.34 9.51
CA THR A 200 -21.44 8.64 8.09
C THR A 200 -22.48 9.76 7.90
N ASP A 201 -23.53 9.81 8.70
CA ASP A 201 -24.48 10.91 8.74
C ASP A 201 -23.82 12.23 9.18
N TRP A 202 -22.86 12.15 10.14
CA TRP A 202 -22.04 13.32 10.49
C TRP A 202 -21.23 13.84 9.28
N MET A 203 -20.65 12.97 8.44
CA MET A 203 -19.92 13.42 7.24
C MET A 203 -20.84 14.10 6.23
N ILE A 204 -22.06 13.58 6.04
CA ILE A 204 -23.07 14.23 5.20
C ILE A 204 -23.39 15.64 5.74
N ASP A 205 -23.61 15.76 7.05
CA ASP A 205 -23.89 17.04 7.70
C ASP A 205 -22.69 18.02 7.63
N LEU A 206 -21.47 17.51 7.80
CA LEU A 206 -20.23 18.29 7.66
C LEU A 206 -20.10 18.93 6.30
N THR A 207 -20.43 18.21 5.24
CA THR A 207 -20.25 18.64 3.84
C THR A 207 -21.50 19.24 3.21
N ALA A 208 -22.63 19.27 3.92
CA ALA A 208 -23.94 19.70 3.40
C ALA A 208 -23.98 21.09 2.75
N ASN A 209 -23.12 22.01 3.20
CA ASN A 209 -23.04 23.38 2.69
C ASN A 209 -21.91 23.58 1.67
N LEU A 210 -21.14 22.54 1.35
CA LEU A 210 -20.05 22.63 0.38
C LEU A 210 -20.56 22.34 -1.04
N SER A 211 -20.06 23.08 -2.02
CA SER A 211 -20.28 22.73 -3.42
C SER A 211 -19.44 21.49 -3.81
N ASN A 212 -19.80 20.86 -4.94
CA ASN A 212 -19.00 19.75 -5.46
C ASN A 212 -17.55 20.13 -5.73
N GLU A 213 -17.30 21.35 -6.22
CA GLU A 213 -15.93 21.87 -6.43
C GLU A 213 -15.18 22.04 -5.12
N GLN A 214 -15.86 22.46 -4.05
CA GLN A 214 -15.26 22.56 -2.72
C GLN A 214 -14.95 21.17 -2.15
N ILE A 215 -15.82 20.18 -2.33
CA ILE A 215 -15.54 18.79 -1.95
C ILE A 215 -14.34 18.25 -2.76
N GLN A 216 -14.29 18.45 -4.08
CA GLN A 216 -13.13 18.05 -4.88
C GLN A 216 -11.83 18.77 -4.46
N SER A 217 -11.92 20.03 -4.02
CA SER A 217 -10.78 20.74 -3.43
C SER A 217 -10.35 20.10 -2.09
N LEU A 218 -11.29 19.71 -1.23
CA LEU A 218 -11.03 19.01 0.01
C LEU A 218 -10.24 17.70 -0.24
N LEU A 219 -10.57 16.98 -1.33
CA LEU A 219 -9.94 15.71 -1.72
C LEU A 219 -8.51 15.85 -2.29
N ILE A 220 -7.97 17.07 -2.41
CA ILE A 220 -6.54 17.28 -2.66
C ILE A 220 -5.72 16.71 -1.49
N SER A 221 -6.22 16.87 -0.26
CA SER A 221 -5.63 16.24 0.90
C SER A 221 -5.87 14.73 0.88
N GLU A 222 -4.89 13.96 1.31
CA GLU A 222 -5.01 12.52 1.45
C GLU A 222 -6.23 12.14 2.28
N HIS A 223 -7.06 11.23 1.76
CA HIS A 223 -8.36 10.88 2.35
C HIS A 223 -8.62 9.37 2.43
N GLY A 224 -7.58 8.55 2.15
CA GLY A 224 -7.70 7.11 2.16
C GLY A 224 -8.80 6.60 1.23
N GLY A 225 -9.53 5.57 1.65
CA GLY A 225 -10.65 4.93 0.96
C GLY A 225 -12.02 5.38 1.50
N LEU A 226 -12.22 6.66 1.81
CA LEU A 226 -13.52 7.15 2.29
C LEU A 226 -14.65 6.83 1.32
N ASN A 227 -14.42 6.93 0.01
CA ASN A 227 -15.39 6.55 -1.01
C ASN A 227 -15.75 5.05 -0.97
N GLU A 228 -14.79 4.17 -0.64
CA GLU A 228 -15.03 2.73 -0.44
C GLU A 228 -16.00 2.51 0.72
N VAL A 229 -15.69 3.05 1.89
CA VAL A 229 -16.50 2.85 3.10
C VAL A 229 -17.91 3.43 2.93
N PHE A 230 -18.06 4.60 2.35
CA PHE A 230 -19.38 5.19 2.11
C PHE A 230 -20.22 4.36 1.14
N ALA A 231 -19.60 3.78 0.12
CA ALA A 231 -20.28 2.83 -0.77
C ALA A 231 -20.68 1.55 -0.04
N ASP A 232 -19.82 1.01 0.83
CA ASP A 232 -20.16 -0.16 1.66
C ASP A 232 -21.28 0.16 2.67
N VAL A 233 -21.34 1.38 3.24
CA VAL A 233 -22.47 1.82 4.08
C VAL A 233 -23.76 1.92 3.25
N ALA A 234 -23.68 2.38 2.01
CA ALA A 234 -24.82 2.38 1.09
C ALA A 234 -25.34 0.95 0.85
N LYS A 235 -24.44 0.01 0.58
CA LYS A 235 -24.77 -1.41 0.42
C LYS A 235 -25.40 -2.02 1.71
N LEU A 236 -24.86 -1.64 2.86
CA LEU A 236 -25.31 -2.13 4.16
C LEU A 236 -26.70 -1.65 4.55
N THR A 237 -27.03 -0.41 4.19
CA THR A 237 -28.31 0.25 4.60
C THR A 237 -29.36 0.23 3.50
N GLY A 238 -28.95 0.15 2.22
CA GLY A 238 -29.82 0.34 1.06
C GLY A 238 -30.18 1.81 0.78
N GLU A 239 -29.53 2.78 1.46
CA GLU A 239 -29.84 4.19 1.33
C GLU A 239 -28.97 4.88 0.31
N GLU A 240 -29.58 5.48 -0.73
CA GLU A 240 -28.90 6.18 -1.84
C GLU A 240 -28.02 7.35 -1.39
N LYS A 241 -28.37 8.03 -0.29
CA LYS A 241 -27.59 9.17 0.22
C LYS A 241 -26.12 8.85 0.47
N TYR A 242 -25.82 7.60 0.87
CA TYR A 242 -24.44 7.16 1.13
C TYR A 242 -23.69 6.82 -0.15
N LEU A 243 -24.38 6.30 -1.17
CA LEU A 243 -23.77 6.13 -2.49
C LEU A 243 -23.46 7.47 -3.16
N GLU A 244 -24.35 8.44 -3.00
CA GLU A 244 -24.08 9.80 -3.47
C GLU A 244 -22.88 10.43 -2.76
N LEU A 245 -22.77 10.25 -1.43
CA LEU A 245 -21.59 10.67 -0.67
C LEU A 245 -20.31 9.96 -1.19
N ALA A 246 -20.36 8.67 -1.50
CA ALA A 246 -19.25 7.93 -2.07
C ALA A 246 -18.80 8.51 -3.43
N ARG A 247 -19.76 8.89 -4.30
CA ARG A 247 -19.48 9.56 -5.57
C ARG A 247 -18.86 10.94 -5.38
N GLN A 248 -19.36 11.73 -4.42
CA GLN A 248 -18.80 13.04 -4.09
C GLN A 248 -17.36 12.93 -3.56
N PHE A 249 -17.04 11.88 -2.81
CA PHE A 249 -15.71 11.58 -2.30
C PHE A 249 -14.82 10.80 -3.27
N SER A 250 -15.29 10.52 -4.47
CA SER A 250 -14.47 9.99 -5.57
C SER A 250 -13.74 11.13 -6.26
N GLN A 251 -12.40 11.17 -6.11
CA GLN A 251 -11.58 12.26 -6.65
C GLN A 251 -11.55 12.23 -8.18
N LYS A 252 -12.18 13.21 -8.82
CA LYS A 252 -12.29 13.30 -10.28
C LYS A 252 -10.97 13.49 -10.99
N ALA A 253 -10.02 14.21 -10.36
CA ALA A 253 -8.68 14.39 -10.91
C ALA A 253 -7.92 13.08 -11.12
N LEU A 254 -8.32 11.99 -10.44
CA LEU A 254 -7.81 10.64 -10.64
C LEU A 254 -8.77 9.78 -11.45
N LEU A 255 -10.07 9.81 -11.13
CA LEU A 255 -11.10 8.99 -11.79
C LEU A 255 -11.21 9.29 -13.31
N ASP A 256 -11.37 10.57 -13.66
CA ASP A 256 -11.66 10.97 -15.04
C ASP A 256 -10.54 10.61 -16.04
N PRO A 257 -9.24 10.83 -15.76
CA PRO A 257 -8.19 10.37 -16.66
C PRO A 257 -8.06 8.84 -16.71
N LEU A 258 -8.19 8.15 -15.58
CA LEU A 258 -8.07 6.68 -15.55
C LEU A 258 -9.19 5.97 -16.30
N SER A 259 -10.42 6.48 -16.25
CA SER A 259 -11.55 5.95 -17.06
C SER A 259 -11.37 6.12 -18.57
N GLN A 260 -10.41 6.97 -18.97
CA GLN A 260 -10.03 7.19 -20.37
C GLN A 260 -8.69 6.51 -20.72
N GLU A 261 -8.22 5.59 -19.90
CA GLU A 261 -6.92 4.90 -20.04
C GLU A 261 -5.73 5.88 -20.17
N ASN A 262 -5.79 7.01 -19.46
CA ASN A 262 -4.73 8.00 -19.45
C ASN A 262 -3.90 7.89 -18.15
N ASP A 263 -2.63 7.51 -18.29
CA ASP A 263 -1.70 7.40 -17.18
C ASP A 263 -1.28 8.76 -16.64
N VAL A 264 -1.68 9.05 -15.41
CA VAL A 264 -1.36 10.26 -14.66
C VAL A 264 -0.56 9.97 -13.38
N LEU A 265 -0.13 8.72 -13.18
CA LEU A 265 0.38 8.24 -11.90
C LEU A 265 1.80 8.71 -11.61
N ASN A 266 2.61 9.00 -12.62
CA ASN A 266 4.01 9.37 -12.45
C ASN A 266 4.19 10.52 -11.46
N GLY A 267 4.99 10.28 -10.42
CA GLY A 267 5.26 11.23 -9.34
C GLY A 267 4.13 11.39 -8.30
N MET A 268 3.02 10.67 -8.44
CA MET A 268 2.01 10.64 -7.38
C MET A 268 2.45 9.72 -6.25
N HIS A 269 2.12 10.10 -5.01
CA HIS A 269 2.28 9.24 -3.85
C HIS A 269 1.36 8.01 -4.00
N ALA A 270 1.95 6.82 -4.06
CA ALA A 270 1.26 5.60 -4.48
C ALA A 270 0.13 5.20 -3.51
N ASN A 271 0.45 5.11 -2.21
CA ASN A 271 -0.52 4.71 -1.21
C ASN A 271 -1.70 5.68 -1.06
N THR A 272 -1.51 6.95 -1.42
CA THR A 272 -2.60 7.93 -1.49
C THR A 272 -3.60 7.61 -2.61
N GLN A 273 -3.15 7.00 -3.73
CA GLN A 273 -4.03 6.74 -4.88
C GLN A 273 -4.76 5.39 -4.78
N ILE A 274 -4.07 4.32 -4.36
CA ILE A 274 -4.62 2.96 -4.40
C ILE A 274 -5.95 2.83 -3.64
N PRO A 275 -6.12 3.34 -2.39
CA PRO A 275 -7.39 3.24 -1.67
C PRO A 275 -8.57 3.92 -2.36
N LYS A 276 -8.33 5.04 -3.06
CA LYS A 276 -9.37 5.74 -3.85
C LYS A 276 -9.91 4.84 -4.96
N VAL A 277 -9.00 4.10 -5.61
CA VAL A 277 -9.34 3.20 -6.72
C VAL A 277 -10.08 1.96 -6.24
N ILE A 278 -9.77 1.45 -5.05
CA ILE A 278 -10.58 0.40 -4.40
C ILE A 278 -12.02 0.91 -4.24
N GLY A 279 -12.18 2.18 -3.84
CA GLY A 279 -13.48 2.82 -3.73
C GLY A 279 -14.17 2.98 -5.09
N PHE A 280 -13.45 3.24 -6.18
CA PHE A 280 -14.03 3.27 -7.52
C PHE A 280 -14.67 1.93 -7.86
N GLU A 281 -13.96 0.82 -7.70
CA GLU A 281 -14.53 -0.50 -7.96
C GLU A 281 -15.72 -0.81 -7.03
N THR A 282 -15.68 -0.35 -5.78
CA THR A 282 -16.80 -0.55 -4.85
C THR A 282 -18.04 0.23 -5.28
N VAL A 283 -17.89 1.48 -5.74
CA VAL A 283 -18.98 2.28 -6.33
C VAL A 283 -19.52 1.59 -7.59
N ALA A 284 -18.63 1.15 -8.48
CA ALA A 284 -19.02 0.43 -9.71
C ALA A 284 -19.83 -0.83 -9.42
N ALA A 285 -19.40 -1.65 -8.45
CA ALA A 285 -20.08 -2.88 -8.07
C ALA A 285 -21.50 -2.66 -7.55
N ILE A 286 -21.80 -1.48 -6.98
CA ILE A 286 -23.11 -1.14 -6.42
C ILE A 286 -23.97 -0.41 -7.46
N SER A 287 -23.41 0.54 -8.19
CA SER A 287 -24.13 1.40 -9.11
C SER A 287 -24.25 0.85 -10.54
N GLY A 288 -23.32 -0.05 -10.93
CA GLY A 288 -23.17 -0.50 -12.32
C GLY A 288 -22.53 0.55 -13.23
N ASP A 289 -21.84 1.54 -12.68
CA ASP A 289 -21.17 2.61 -13.41
C ASP A 289 -19.88 2.09 -14.04
N GLU A 290 -19.84 2.00 -15.36
CA GLU A 290 -18.71 1.43 -16.13
C GLU A 290 -17.46 2.31 -16.06
N ASP A 291 -17.59 3.66 -16.00
CA ASP A 291 -16.42 4.55 -15.95
C ASP A 291 -15.60 4.31 -14.67
N TYR A 292 -16.29 4.00 -13.57
CA TYR A 292 -15.63 3.65 -12.29
C TYR A 292 -14.91 2.30 -12.36
N HIS A 293 -15.52 1.31 -13.01
CA HIS A 293 -14.91 -0.01 -13.19
C HIS A 293 -13.69 0.06 -14.13
N GLU A 294 -13.81 0.72 -15.28
CA GLU A 294 -12.71 0.85 -16.24
C GLU A 294 -11.54 1.64 -15.63
N ALA A 295 -11.81 2.68 -14.82
CA ALA A 295 -10.77 3.39 -14.09
C ALA A 295 -10.02 2.49 -13.10
N ALA A 296 -10.73 1.63 -12.36
CA ALA A 296 -10.12 0.70 -11.41
C ALA A 296 -9.30 -0.38 -12.11
N LYS A 297 -9.82 -0.91 -13.21
CA LYS A 297 -9.15 -1.92 -14.02
C LYS A 297 -7.87 -1.38 -14.68
N TYR A 298 -7.96 -0.23 -15.36
CA TYR A 298 -6.81 0.40 -16.00
C TYR A 298 -5.71 0.75 -14.97
N PHE A 299 -6.09 1.29 -13.80
CA PHE A 299 -5.13 1.53 -12.73
C PHE A 299 -4.40 0.26 -12.30
N TRP A 300 -5.15 -0.84 -12.10
CA TRP A 300 -4.57 -2.11 -11.70
C TRP A 300 -3.59 -2.63 -12.76
N GLU A 301 -3.98 -2.62 -14.03
CA GLU A 301 -3.14 -3.04 -15.16
C GLU A 301 -1.86 -2.19 -15.21
N ASN A 302 -1.99 -0.87 -15.12
CA ASN A 302 -0.85 0.04 -15.16
C ASN A 302 0.13 -0.19 -13.99
N VAL A 303 -0.38 -0.40 -12.77
CA VAL A 303 0.47 -0.62 -11.60
C VAL A 303 1.10 -2.02 -11.62
N VAL A 304 0.35 -3.05 -11.96
CA VAL A 304 0.85 -4.43 -11.91
C VAL A 304 1.77 -4.74 -13.08
N GLU A 305 1.41 -4.33 -14.30
CA GLU A 305 2.16 -4.71 -15.50
C GLU A 305 3.34 -3.79 -15.79
N GLU A 306 3.25 -2.49 -15.40
CA GLU A 306 4.23 -1.48 -15.78
C GLU A 306 5.09 -0.95 -14.62
N ARG A 307 4.68 -1.17 -13.34
CA ARG A 307 5.32 -0.56 -12.17
C ARG A 307 5.69 -1.51 -11.05
N SER A 308 5.18 -2.74 -11.04
CA SER A 308 5.49 -3.71 -9.99
C SER A 308 6.78 -4.45 -10.26
N VAL A 309 7.55 -4.69 -9.19
CA VAL A 309 8.77 -5.52 -9.21
C VAL A 309 8.46 -6.93 -8.74
N ALA A 310 9.38 -7.86 -8.90
CA ALA A 310 9.23 -9.30 -8.72
C ALA A 310 8.53 -9.74 -7.41
N ILE A 311 8.55 -8.93 -6.36
CA ILE A 311 7.82 -9.21 -5.11
C ILE A 311 6.35 -8.75 -5.14
N GLY A 312 5.86 -8.22 -6.25
CA GLY A 312 4.53 -7.62 -6.34
C GLY A 312 4.44 -6.20 -5.73
N GLY A 313 5.55 -5.64 -5.28
CA GLY A 313 5.62 -4.30 -4.71
C GLY A 313 5.88 -3.23 -5.77
N ASN A 314 5.52 -1.97 -5.48
CA ASN A 314 5.68 -0.85 -6.37
C ASN A 314 6.09 0.41 -5.59
N SER A 315 6.51 1.46 -6.31
CA SER A 315 6.95 2.77 -5.80
C SER A 315 8.37 2.79 -5.20
N VAL A 316 8.93 3.98 -5.16
CA VAL A 316 10.20 4.31 -4.46
C VAL A 316 9.95 5.58 -3.67
N ARG A 317 10.37 5.61 -2.40
CA ARG A 317 10.07 6.73 -1.49
C ARG A 317 8.60 7.13 -1.57
N GLU A 318 7.72 6.12 -1.47
CA GLU A 318 6.26 6.25 -1.49
C GLU A 318 5.63 6.70 -2.83
N HIS A 319 6.43 7.06 -3.86
CA HIS A 319 5.92 7.65 -5.08
C HIS A 319 6.08 6.73 -6.30
N PHE A 320 5.11 6.76 -7.21
CA PHE A 320 5.24 6.15 -8.52
C PHE A 320 6.31 6.86 -9.33
N HIS A 321 7.28 6.12 -9.83
CA HIS A 321 8.28 6.61 -10.78
C HIS A 321 7.85 6.31 -12.22
N PRO A 322 8.53 6.88 -13.24
CA PRO A 322 8.25 6.57 -14.65
C PRO A 322 8.37 5.08 -14.94
N THR A 323 7.49 4.58 -15.81
CA THR A 323 7.54 3.19 -16.29
C THR A 323 8.78 2.89 -17.11
N THR A 324 9.51 3.92 -17.55
CA THR A 324 10.70 3.81 -18.40
C THR A 324 12.03 3.98 -17.66
N ASP A 325 12.00 4.18 -16.32
CA ASP A 325 13.21 4.37 -15.50
C ASP A 325 13.02 3.77 -14.10
N PHE A 326 13.70 2.67 -13.84
CA PHE A 326 13.73 1.98 -12.55
C PHE A 326 15.07 2.14 -11.81
N ALA A 327 15.92 3.09 -12.21
CA ALA A 327 17.22 3.29 -11.55
C ALA A 327 17.07 3.58 -10.06
N SER A 328 16.07 4.37 -9.65
CA SER A 328 15.79 4.67 -8.25
C SER A 328 15.38 3.43 -7.44
N MET A 329 14.68 2.47 -8.04
CA MET A 329 14.31 1.21 -7.40
C MET A 329 15.54 0.43 -6.89
N ILE A 330 16.64 0.52 -7.60
CA ILE A 330 17.89 -0.17 -7.26
C ILE A 330 18.84 0.72 -6.42
N THR A 331 18.82 2.02 -6.61
CA THR A 331 19.80 2.91 -5.94
C THR A 331 19.31 3.44 -4.61
N ASP A 332 17.99 3.50 -4.38
CA ASP A 332 17.42 4.00 -3.14
C ASP A 332 17.26 2.90 -2.08
N VAL A 333 17.24 3.30 -0.81
CA VAL A 333 17.00 2.41 0.34
C VAL A 333 15.54 2.33 0.74
N GLN A 334 14.69 3.23 0.21
CA GLN A 334 13.25 3.27 0.43
C GLN A 334 12.54 2.65 -0.79
N GLY A 335 12.54 1.32 -0.86
CA GLY A 335 11.91 0.56 -1.93
C GLY A 335 10.38 0.47 -1.78
N PRO A 336 9.75 -0.55 -2.35
CA PRO A 336 8.30 -0.76 -2.24
C PRO A 336 7.76 -0.69 -0.82
N GLU A 337 6.69 0.10 -0.65
CA GLU A 337 5.95 0.24 0.59
C GLU A 337 4.97 -0.92 0.78
N THR A 338 4.93 -1.52 1.98
CA THR A 338 4.04 -2.67 2.27
C THR A 338 2.56 -2.30 2.16
N CYS A 339 2.16 -1.07 2.54
CA CYS A 339 0.78 -0.60 2.40
C CYS A 339 0.29 -0.61 0.95
N ASN A 340 1.16 -0.33 -0.03
CA ASN A 340 0.79 -0.37 -1.45
C ASN A 340 0.34 -1.77 -1.85
N THR A 341 1.13 -2.79 -1.51
CA THR A 341 0.79 -4.18 -1.83
C THR A 341 -0.47 -4.63 -1.06
N TYR A 342 -0.61 -4.28 0.22
CA TYR A 342 -1.84 -4.51 0.99
C TYR A 342 -3.08 -4.01 0.24
N ASN A 343 -3.06 -2.76 -0.22
CA ASN A 343 -4.18 -2.14 -0.94
C ASN A 343 -4.37 -2.73 -2.35
N MET A 344 -3.28 -3.05 -3.07
CA MET A 344 -3.36 -3.69 -4.38
C MET A 344 -3.95 -5.10 -4.31
N LEU A 345 -3.70 -5.85 -3.23
CA LEU A 345 -4.35 -7.15 -2.99
C LEU A 345 -5.86 -6.98 -2.75
N LYS A 346 -6.29 -5.95 -1.99
CA LYS A 346 -7.72 -5.61 -1.87
C LYS A 346 -8.36 -5.31 -3.22
N LEU A 347 -7.71 -4.49 -4.04
CA LEU A 347 -8.19 -4.14 -5.38
C LEU A 347 -8.28 -5.38 -6.28
N SER A 348 -7.25 -6.23 -6.28
CA SER A 348 -7.23 -7.49 -7.06
C SER A 348 -8.41 -8.41 -6.72
N LYS A 349 -8.73 -8.53 -5.42
CA LYS A 349 -9.88 -9.32 -4.94
C LYS A 349 -11.21 -8.75 -5.43
N LYS A 350 -11.39 -7.42 -5.41
CA LYS A 350 -12.63 -6.77 -5.90
C LYS A 350 -12.77 -6.91 -7.42
N LEU A 351 -11.68 -6.71 -8.18
CA LEU A 351 -11.70 -6.90 -9.64
C LEU A 351 -11.93 -8.37 -10.04
N PHE A 352 -11.37 -9.32 -9.27
CA PHE A 352 -11.69 -10.73 -9.45
C PHE A 352 -13.19 -11.00 -9.21
N GLN A 353 -13.79 -10.38 -8.20
CA GLN A 353 -15.22 -10.51 -7.95
C GLN A 353 -16.06 -10.00 -9.13
N ALA A 354 -15.63 -8.94 -9.77
CA ALA A 354 -16.34 -8.33 -10.91
C ALA A 354 -16.18 -9.14 -12.19
N GLU A 355 -14.99 -9.65 -12.50
CA GLU A 355 -14.64 -10.24 -13.79
C GLU A 355 -14.40 -11.76 -13.75
N GLY A 356 -13.97 -12.30 -12.62
CA GLY A 356 -13.62 -13.74 -12.48
C GLY A 356 -12.33 -14.14 -13.21
N LEU A 357 -11.46 -13.19 -13.54
CA LEU A 357 -10.25 -13.44 -14.32
C LEU A 357 -9.08 -13.86 -13.43
N GLU A 358 -8.36 -14.87 -13.87
CA GLU A 358 -7.26 -15.50 -13.13
C GLU A 358 -6.05 -14.53 -12.95
N LYS A 359 -5.83 -13.55 -13.85
CA LYS A 359 -4.71 -12.60 -13.77
C LYS A 359 -4.63 -11.87 -12.42
N TYR A 360 -5.77 -11.60 -11.79
CA TYR A 360 -5.83 -10.97 -10.48
C TYR A 360 -5.29 -11.85 -9.35
N LEU A 361 -5.39 -13.17 -9.55
CA LEU A 361 -4.86 -14.15 -8.60
C LEU A 361 -3.37 -14.40 -8.76
N ASP A 362 -2.84 -14.33 -9.97
CA ASP A 362 -1.40 -14.44 -10.20
C ASP A 362 -0.66 -13.32 -9.44
N TYR A 363 -1.13 -12.07 -9.59
CA TYR A 363 -0.57 -10.95 -8.82
C TYR A 363 -0.83 -11.08 -7.32
N TYR A 364 -2.05 -11.50 -6.92
CA TYR A 364 -2.38 -11.68 -5.51
C TYR A 364 -1.45 -12.71 -4.85
N GLU A 365 -1.23 -13.86 -5.48
CA GLU A 365 -0.32 -14.90 -4.99
C GLU A 365 1.12 -14.39 -4.89
N GLU A 366 1.60 -13.68 -5.92
CA GLU A 366 2.94 -13.10 -5.95
C GLU A 366 3.16 -12.11 -4.80
N GLY A 367 2.28 -11.11 -4.66
CA GLY A 367 2.36 -10.13 -3.58
C GLY A 367 2.19 -10.74 -2.20
N LEU A 368 1.30 -11.73 -2.07
CA LEU A 368 1.02 -12.40 -0.81
C LEU A 368 2.24 -13.15 -0.27
N TYR A 369 2.89 -14.00 -1.09
CA TYR A 369 4.07 -14.76 -0.68
C TYR A 369 5.30 -13.88 -0.53
N ASN A 370 5.56 -13.00 -1.51
CA ASN A 370 6.87 -12.38 -1.65
C ASN A 370 6.97 -11.01 -0.97
N HIS A 371 5.87 -10.30 -0.76
CA HIS A 371 5.89 -9.02 -0.06
C HIS A 371 5.18 -9.09 1.30
N ILE A 372 3.90 -9.49 1.34
CA ILE A 372 3.13 -9.48 2.59
C ILE A 372 3.69 -10.48 3.62
N LEU A 373 3.84 -11.75 3.25
CA LEU A 373 4.37 -12.76 4.18
C LEU A 373 5.81 -12.43 4.61
N SER A 374 6.62 -11.83 3.73
CA SER A 374 7.98 -11.42 4.03
C SER A 374 8.08 -10.17 4.92
N SER A 375 7.02 -9.37 5.01
CA SER A 375 7.02 -8.10 5.74
C SER A 375 6.87 -8.23 7.26
N GLN A 376 6.58 -9.43 7.76
CA GLN A 376 6.48 -9.70 9.19
C GLN A 376 7.72 -10.45 9.69
N HIS A 377 8.28 -10.01 10.81
CA HIS A 377 9.33 -10.79 11.48
C HIS A 377 8.73 -12.05 12.10
N PRO A 378 9.21 -13.26 11.75
CA PRO A 378 8.53 -14.52 12.08
C PRO A 378 8.48 -14.84 13.57
N GLU A 379 9.42 -14.31 14.37
CA GLU A 379 9.49 -14.57 15.82
C GLU A 379 9.01 -13.40 16.67
N LYS A 380 9.32 -12.15 16.26
CA LYS A 380 9.00 -10.93 17.02
C LYS A 380 7.73 -10.24 16.56
N GLY A 381 7.20 -10.58 15.39
CA GLY A 381 5.95 -10.06 14.88
C GLY A 381 6.00 -8.64 14.29
N GLY A 382 7.13 -7.92 14.38
CA GLY A 382 7.26 -6.56 13.84
C GLY A 382 7.09 -6.50 12.32
N PHE A 383 6.62 -5.36 11.82
CA PHE A 383 6.25 -5.15 10.42
C PHE A 383 7.22 -4.23 9.69
N VAL A 384 7.38 -4.46 8.40
CA VAL A 384 8.23 -3.68 7.50
C VAL A 384 7.43 -2.58 6.82
N TYR A 385 8.02 -1.38 6.75
CA TYR A 385 7.50 -0.28 5.93
C TYR A 385 8.02 -0.40 4.49
N PHE A 386 9.34 -0.24 4.30
CA PHE A 386 10.00 -0.34 3.02
C PHE A 386 10.73 -1.67 2.85
N THR A 387 10.60 -2.26 1.66
CA THR A 387 11.37 -3.43 1.23
C THR A 387 12.37 -2.99 0.16
N PRO A 388 13.62 -2.63 0.53
CA PRO A 388 14.63 -2.18 -0.43
C PRO A 388 14.90 -3.22 -1.53
N MET A 389 14.92 -2.77 -2.79
CA MET A 389 15.41 -3.59 -3.91
C MET A 389 16.90 -3.37 -4.16
N ARG A 390 17.53 -2.42 -3.45
CA ARG A 390 18.97 -2.21 -3.49
C ARG A 390 19.69 -3.45 -3.00
N PRO A 391 20.55 -4.09 -3.83
CA PRO A 391 21.32 -5.26 -3.40
C PRO A 391 22.21 -4.95 -2.20
N GLY A 392 22.29 -5.87 -1.25
CA GLY A 392 23.10 -5.72 -0.04
C GLY A 392 22.48 -4.82 1.04
N HIS A 393 21.20 -4.43 0.90
CA HIS A 393 20.50 -3.68 1.94
C HIS A 393 19.58 -4.60 2.77
N TYR A 394 18.85 -4.02 3.78
CA TYR A 394 18.04 -4.79 4.73
C TYR A 394 16.71 -4.09 5.03
N ARG A 395 15.76 -4.84 5.58
CA ARG A 395 14.45 -4.36 6.05
C ARG A 395 14.51 -3.96 7.52
N VAL A 396 13.69 -2.97 7.91
CA VAL A 396 13.50 -2.53 9.30
C VAL A 396 12.16 -3.02 9.80
N TYR A 397 12.12 -3.56 11.01
CA TYR A 397 10.91 -4.07 11.65
C TYR A 397 10.41 -3.14 12.75
N SER A 398 9.09 -2.99 12.82
CA SER A 398 8.41 -2.25 13.90
C SER A 398 8.53 -2.96 15.25
N GLN A 399 8.24 -2.21 16.32
CA GLN A 399 8.11 -2.74 17.67
C GLN A 399 6.79 -2.25 18.30
N PRO A 400 6.10 -3.06 19.15
CA PRO A 400 4.76 -2.73 19.65
C PRO A 400 4.69 -1.45 20.47
N GLU A 401 5.77 -1.06 21.13
CA GLU A 401 5.78 0.09 22.05
C GLU A 401 6.20 1.42 21.38
N THR A 402 6.85 1.37 20.21
CA THR A 402 7.58 2.52 19.66
C THR A 402 7.20 2.88 18.23
N SER A 403 6.60 1.97 17.47
CA SER A 403 6.42 2.14 16.03
C SER A 403 4.95 2.15 15.65
N PHE A 404 4.47 3.30 15.16
CA PHE A 404 3.05 3.49 14.81
C PHE A 404 2.87 4.15 13.44
N TRP A 405 3.63 3.67 12.45
CA TRP A 405 3.48 4.08 11.04
C TRP A 405 2.23 3.47 10.41
N CYS A 406 1.79 3.99 9.26
CA CYS A 406 0.67 3.44 8.52
C CYS A 406 0.86 1.95 8.19
N CYS A 407 2.10 1.51 7.89
CA CYS A 407 2.40 0.11 7.59
C CYS A 407 2.38 -0.81 8.82
N VAL A 408 2.42 -0.29 10.05
CA VAL A 408 2.06 -1.05 11.25
C VAL A 408 0.56 -1.31 11.27
N GLY A 409 -0.25 -0.29 10.94
CA GLY A 409 -1.70 -0.42 10.82
C GLY A 409 -2.10 -1.45 9.77
N SER A 410 -1.60 -1.35 8.53
CA SER A 410 -1.87 -2.38 7.51
C SER A 410 -1.23 -3.73 7.86
N GLY A 411 -0.12 -3.73 8.60
CA GLY A 411 0.58 -4.92 9.08
C GLY A 411 -0.32 -5.78 9.97
N ILE A 412 -0.89 -5.21 11.04
CA ILE A 412 -1.81 -5.92 11.93
C ILE A 412 -3.12 -6.37 11.25
N GLU A 413 -3.44 -5.87 10.06
CA GLU A 413 -4.57 -6.34 9.26
C GLU A 413 -4.19 -7.44 8.25
N ASN A 414 -2.93 -7.46 7.78
CA ASN A 414 -2.50 -8.33 6.69
C ASN A 414 -2.64 -9.81 7.02
N HIS A 415 -2.24 -10.18 8.24
CA HIS A 415 -2.03 -11.59 8.60
C HIS A 415 -3.31 -12.23 9.17
N GLY A 416 -4.30 -11.42 9.56
CA GLY A 416 -5.60 -11.90 10.04
C GLY A 416 -6.56 -12.32 8.93
N LYS A 417 -6.22 -12.15 7.64
CA LYS A 417 -7.14 -12.37 6.50
C LYS A 417 -6.58 -13.28 5.39
N TYR A 418 -5.57 -14.07 5.67
CA TYR A 418 -5.00 -14.99 4.67
C TYR A 418 -6.00 -15.99 4.07
N ASN A 419 -7.05 -16.34 4.83
CA ASN A 419 -8.13 -17.24 4.42
C ASN A 419 -9.20 -16.59 3.53
N GLU A 420 -9.21 -15.26 3.38
CA GLU A 420 -10.31 -14.53 2.72
C GLU A 420 -10.44 -14.81 1.21
N PHE A 421 -9.38 -15.27 0.55
CA PHE A 421 -9.34 -15.43 -0.91
C PHE A 421 -8.89 -16.82 -1.37
N ILE A 422 -8.67 -17.78 -0.44
CA ILE A 422 -8.34 -19.17 -0.80
C ILE A 422 -9.45 -19.78 -1.64
N TYR A 423 -10.71 -19.50 -1.31
CA TYR A 423 -11.89 -20.00 -2.00
C TYR A 423 -12.84 -18.87 -2.36
N ALA A 424 -13.55 -19.09 -3.48
CA ALA A 424 -14.71 -18.28 -3.87
C ALA A 424 -15.80 -19.21 -4.40
N TYR A 425 -17.03 -18.72 -4.53
CA TYR A 425 -18.14 -19.51 -5.04
C TYR A 425 -19.12 -18.70 -5.85
N SER A 426 -19.87 -19.39 -6.71
CA SER A 426 -21.12 -18.94 -7.29
C SER A 426 -22.22 -19.97 -7.03
N GLU A 427 -23.39 -19.87 -7.64
CA GLU A 427 -24.54 -20.74 -7.33
C GLU A 427 -24.18 -22.24 -7.33
N ASN A 428 -23.43 -22.71 -8.34
CA ASN A 428 -23.07 -24.13 -8.51
C ASN A 428 -21.57 -24.36 -8.77
N GLU A 429 -20.74 -23.37 -8.45
CA GLU A 429 -19.30 -23.43 -8.66
C GLU A 429 -18.55 -23.14 -7.36
N LEU A 430 -17.49 -23.88 -7.12
CA LEU A 430 -16.52 -23.65 -6.07
C LEU A 430 -15.15 -23.40 -6.71
N TYR A 431 -14.58 -22.24 -6.47
CA TYR A 431 -13.27 -21.83 -6.97
C TYR A 431 -12.20 -22.11 -5.92
N VAL A 432 -11.13 -22.78 -6.31
CA VAL A 432 -9.89 -22.91 -5.55
C VAL A 432 -8.88 -21.93 -6.14
N ASN A 433 -8.60 -20.87 -5.42
CA ASN A 433 -7.79 -19.74 -5.87
C ASN A 433 -6.32 -19.87 -5.47
N LEU A 434 -6.05 -20.27 -4.22
CA LEU A 434 -4.70 -20.34 -3.66
C LEU A 434 -4.43 -21.73 -3.10
N PHE A 435 -3.16 -22.17 -3.22
CA PHE A 435 -2.72 -23.48 -2.74
C PHE A 435 -2.14 -23.36 -1.32
N ILE A 436 -3.00 -23.01 -0.37
CA ILE A 436 -2.70 -22.82 1.04
C ILE A 436 -3.43 -23.91 1.85
N PRO A 437 -2.75 -24.64 2.78
CA PRO A 437 -3.40 -25.66 3.58
C PRO A 437 -4.56 -25.06 4.37
N SER A 438 -5.75 -25.62 4.20
CA SER A 438 -6.97 -25.07 4.79
C SER A 438 -8.14 -26.03 4.75
N THR A 439 -9.15 -25.77 5.56
CA THR A 439 -10.45 -26.45 5.52
C THR A 439 -11.55 -25.43 5.30
N LEU A 440 -12.29 -25.56 4.22
CA LEU A 440 -13.50 -24.83 3.94
C LEU A 440 -14.69 -25.59 4.54
N ASN A 441 -15.53 -24.91 5.34
CA ASN A 441 -16.80 -25.40 5.84
C ASN A 441 -17.94 -24.61 5.19
N TRP A 442 -18.56 -25.15 4.16
CA TRP A 442 -19.70 -24.53 3.47
C TRP A 442 -21.01 -25.04 4.06
N GLU A 443 -21.39 -24.48 5.20
CA GLU A 443 -22.57 -24.93 5.96
C GLU A 443 -23.87 -24.94 5.15
N GLU A 444 -24.11 -23.89 4.34
CA GLU A 444 -25.31 -23.76 3.51
C GLU A 444 -25.50 -24.92 2.53
N LYS A 445 -24.43 -25.56 2.11
CA LYS A 445 -24.43 -26.70 1.18
C LYS A 445 -24.13 -28.04 1.87
N ASP A 446 -23.89 -28.05 3.17
CA ASP A 446 -23.54 -29.27 3.89
C ASP A 446 -22.32 -29.96 3.21
N PHE A 447 -21.29 -29.13 2.90
CA PHE A 447 -20.13 -29.52 2.12
C PHE A 447 -18.86 -28.96 2.78
N SER A 448 -17.85 -29.81 2.93
CA SER A 448 -16.53 -29.41 3.39
C SER A 448 -15.44 -29.81 2.40
N LEU A 449 -14.43 -28.97 2.25
CA LEU A 449 -13.28 -29.20 1.40
C LEU A 449 -12.00 -28.98 2.23
N THR A 450 -11.25 -30.07 2.48
CA THR A 450 -9.96 -29.97 3.16
C THR A 450 -8.85 -29.99 2.11
N GLN A 451 -8.10 -28.89 1.99
CA GLN A 451 -6.89 -28.76 1.17
C GLN A 451 -5.66 -29.14 2.00
N ARG A 452 -4.96 -30.20 1.58
CA ARG A 452 -3.70 -30.65 2.17
C ARG A 452 -2.55 -30.39 1.20
N THR A 453 -1.62 -29.57 1.61
CA THR A 453 -0.46 -29.19 0.79
C THR A 453 0.69 -28.73 1.68
N ASN A 454 1.91 -28.94 1.24
CA ASN A 454 3.12 -28.30 1.75
C ASN A 454 3.69 -27.32 0.71
N PHE A 455 2.82 -26.82 -0.20
CA PHE A 455 3.24 -25.83 -1.19
C PHE A 455 3.75 -24.56 -0.50
N PRO A 456 4.87 -24.00 -0.95
CA PRO A 456 5.66 -24.31 -2.15
C PRO A 456 6.78 -25.33 -1.95
N GLU A 457 6.98 -25.90 -0.77
CA GLU A 457 8.06 -26.89 -0.52
C GLU A 457 7.82 -28.21 -1.28
N GLU A 458 6.56 -28.55 -1.55
CA GLU A 458 6.12 -29.68 -2.35
C GLU A 458 5.25 -29.19 -3.50
N GLU A 459 5.51 -29.68 -4.70
CA GLU A 459 4.86 -29.26 -5.94
C GLU A 459 3.53 -30.02 -6.16
N SER A 460 2.68 -30.06 -5.12
CA SER A 460 1.40 -30.74 -5.18
C SER A 460 0.42 -30.25 -4.11
N THR A 461 -0.85 -30.42 -4.37
CA THR A 461 -1.94 -30.25 -3.41
C THR A 461 -2.97 -31.35 -3.56
N SER A 462 -3.70 -31.66 -2.49
CA SER A 462 -4.82 -32.60 -2.54
C SER A 462 -6.03 -32.04 -1.81
N PHE A 463 -7.21 -32.37 -2.33
CA PHE A 463 -8.48 -31.94 -1.78
C PHE A 463 -9.29 -33.17 -1.36
N LEU A 464 -9.73 -33.20 -0.11
CA LEU A 464 -10.67 -34.18 0.40
C LEU A 464 -12.04 -33.54 0.55
N ILE A 465 -13.06 -34.19 -0.03
CA ILE A 465 -14.45 -33.75 0.04
C ILE A 465 -15.18 -34.54 1.13
N GLU A 466 -15.89 -33.84 1.99
CA GLU A 466 -16.79 -34.39 3.01
C GLU A 466 -18.19 -33.82 2.81
N THR A 467 -19.20 -34.69 2.76
CA THR A 467 -20.60 -34.26 2.59
C THR A 467 -21.56 -35.37 3.04
N LYS A 468 -22.64 -34.99 3.71
CA LYS A 468 -23.66 -35.97 4.14
C LYS A 468 -24.37 -36.63 2.96
N ASP A 469 -24.74 -35.83 1.96
CA ASP A 469 -25.43 -36.27 0.75
C ASP A 469 -24.64 -35.86 -0.50
N PRO A 470 -24.61 -36.65 -1.57
CA PRO A 470 -23.90 -36.33 -2.79
C PRO A 470 -24.36 -34.98 -3.39
N LYS A 471 -23.41 -34.05 -3.63
CA LYS A 471 -23.65 -32.68 -4.13
C LYS A 471 -23.20 -32.54 -5.58
N GLU A 472 -24.07 -32.00 -6.45
CA GLU A 472 -23.67 -31.59 -7.78
C GLU A 472 -23.02 -30.21 -7.73
N LEU A 473 -21.73 -30.14 -8.01
CA LEU A 473 -20.92 -28.93 -7.95
C LEU A 473 -19.84 -28.98 -9.02
N ASN A 474 -19.55 -27.83 -9.62
CA ASN A 474 -18.41 -27.63 -10.50
C ASN A 474 -17.22 -27.11 -9.65
N LEU A 475 -16.23 -27.97 -9.39
CA LEU A 475 -14.99 -27.57 -8.74
C LEU A 475 -14.06 -26.94 -9.79
N LYS A 476 -13.77 -25.65 -9.63
CA LYS A 476 -12.85 -24.89 -10.46
C LYS A 476 -11.52 -24.71 -9.74
N ILE A 477 -10.46 -25.29 -10.26
CA ILE A 477 -9.12 -25.22 -9.70
C ILE A 477 -8.30 -24.32 -10.60
N ARG A 478 -7.64 -23.31 -10.03
CA ARG A 478 -6.76 -22.41 -10.77
C ARG A 478 -5.61 -23.20 -11.41
N TYR A 479 -5.34 -22.95 -12.69
CA TYR A 479 -4.15 -23.39 -13.41
C TYR A 479 -3.22 -22.17 -13.57
N PRO A 480 -2.29 -21.93 -12.60
CA PRO A 480 -1.46 -20.73 -12.57
C PRO A 480 -0.61 -20.55 -13.83
N ARG A 481 -0.30 -19.29 -14.19
CA ARG A 481 0.54 -18.99 -15.37
C ARG A 481 1.97 -19.47 -15.23
N TRP A 482 2.50 -19.60 -14.02
CA TRP A 482 3.85 -20.11 -13.77
C TRP A 482 4.01 -21.62 -14.00
N ILE A 483 2.91 -22.38 -14.18
CA ILE A 483 2.98 -23.78 -14.61
C ILE A 483 3.00 -23.82 -16.14
N SER A 484 3.99 -24.52 -16.71
CA SER A 484 4.10 -24.70 -18.16
C SER A 484 2.89 -25.40 -18.75
N GLN A 485 2.49 -25.00 -19.95
CA GLN A 485 1.35 -25.60 -20.64
C GLN A 485 1.52 -27.10 -20.80
N GLY A 486 0.54 -27.87 -20.31
CA GLY A 486 0.49 -29.35 -20.42
C GLY A 486 1.16 -30.08 -19.24
N GLU A 487 1.75 -29.37 -18.28
CA GLU A 487 2.36 -30.00 -17.09
C GLU A 487 1.40 -30.05 -15.88
N PHE A 488 0.28 -29.33 -15.92
CA PHE A 488 -0.76 -29.38 -14.91
C PHE A 488 -1.52 -30.71 -14.95
N ASN A 489 -1.33 -31.54 -13.93
CA ASN A 489 -1.93 -32.88 -13.90
C ASN A 489 -2.90 -32.98 -12.73
N VAL A 490 -4.06 -33.56 -13.00
CA VAL A 490 -5.15 -33.76 -12.04
C VAL A 490 -5.58 -35.21 -12.02
N GLU A 491 -5.77 -35.76 -10.83
CA GLU A 491 -6.36 -37.08 -10.61
C GLU A 491 -7.61 -36.94 -9.73
N VAL A 492 -8.65 -37.72 -10.04
CA VAL A 492 -9.85 -37.83 -9.20
C VAL A 492 -9.98 -39.26 -8.73
N ASN A 493 -9.90 -39.48 -7.41
CA ASN A 493 -9.93 -40.82 -6.82
C ASN A 493 -8.84 -41.74 -7.39
N GLY A 494 -7.61 -41.22 -7.61
CA GLY A 494 -6.48 -41.92 -8.16
C GLY A 494 -6.60 -42.26 -9.66
N LYS A 495 -7.51 -41.61 -10.36
CA LYS A 495 -7.65 -41.78 -11.82
C LYS A 495 -7.33 -40.45 -12.50
N PRO A 496 -6.46 -40.47 -13.53
CA PRO A 496 -6.18 -39.27 -14.31
C PRO A 496 -7.45 -38.63 -14.86
N PHE A 497 -7.53 -37.32 -14.80
CA PHE A 497 -8.61 -36.51 -15.34
C PHE A 497 -8.04 -35.60 -16.45
N GLU A 498 -8.70 -35.56 -17.60
CA GLU A 498 -8.22 -34.83 -18.76
C GLU A 498 -8.31 -33.32 -18.51
N VAL A 499 -7.17 -32.61 -18.58
CA VAL A 499 -7.09 -31.16 -18.47
C VAL A 499 -7.30 -30.54 -19.84
N ASN A 500 -8.43 -29.87 -20.03
CA ASN A 500 -8.85 -29.28 -21.28
C ASN A 500 -8.84 -27.74 -21.29
N THR A 501 -7.97 -27.16 -20.50
CA THR A 501 -7.77 -25.69 -20.40
C THR A 501 -6.30 -25.35 -20.50
N THR A 502 -6.01 -24.03 -20.61
CA THR A 502 -4.64 -23.50 -20.66
C THR A 502 -4.24 -22.86 -19.34
N SER A 503 -2.94 -22.73 -19.10
CA SER A 503 -2.45 -21.95 -17.95
C SER A 503 -3.01 -20.51 -17.98
N GLY A 504 -3.16 -19.89 -16.82
CA GLY A 504 -3.86 -18.59 -16.68
C GLY A 504 -5.38 -18.70 -16.78
N ASN A 505 -5.96 -19.87 -16.44
CA ASN A 505 -7.41 -20.11 -16.43
C ASN A 505 -7.81 -21.05 -15.30
N TYR A 506 -9.10 -21.33 -15.18
CA TYR A 506 -9.60 -22.34 -14.28
C TYR A 506 -9.81 -23.67 -14.99
N PHE A 507 -9.34 -24.73 -14.39
CA PHE A 507 -9.68 -26.09 -14.73
C PHE A 507 -10.97 -26.51 -14.00
N SER A 508 -11.94 -27.10 -14.72
CA SER A 508 -13.27 -27.43 -14.21
C SER A 508 -13.51 -28.92 -14.09
N ILE A 509 -14.01 -29.35 -12.93
CA ILE A 509 -14.44 -30.71 -12.65
C ILE A 509 -15.92 -30.70 -12.26
N LYS A 510 -16.78 -30.85 -13.23
CA LYS A 510 -18.24 -30.93 -13.00
C LYS A 510 -18.67 -32.35 -12.71
N ARG A 511 -19.11 -32.63 -11.49
CA ARG A 511 -19.61 -33.97 -11.11
C ARG A 511 -20.49 -33.91 -9.86
N LYS A 512 -21.11 -35.07 -9.55
CA LYS A 512 -21.79 -35.29 -8.29
C LYS A 512 -20.78 -35.83 -7.26
N TRP A 513 -20.29 -34.95 -6.39
CA TRP A 513 -19.32 -35.24 -5.33
C TRP A 513 -19.94 -36.09 -4.22
N LYS A 514 -19.15 -36.99 -3.66
CA LYS A 514 -19.54 -37.89 -2.57
C LYS A 514 -18.55 -37.73 -1.42
N ASP A 515 -18.99 -38.11 -0.25
CA ASP A 515 -18.12 -38.22 0.93
C ASP A 515 -16.90 -39.11 0.65
N GLY A 516 -15.72 -38.62 1.02
CA GLY A 516 -14.44 -39.26 0.77
C GLY A 516 -13.89 -39.11 -0.65
N ASP A 517 -14.55 -38.36 -1.56
CA ASP A 517 -13.97 -38.09 -2.89
C ASP A 517 -12.69 -37.24 -2.71
N ARG A 518 -11.67 -37.59 -3.52
CA ARG A 518 -10.35 -36.91 -3.46
C ARG A 518 -9.95 -36.40 -4.82
N VAL A 519 -9.37 -35.22 -4.83
CA VAL A 519 -8.71 -34.63 -6.02
C VAL A 519 -7.24 -34.40 -5.69
N ASP A 520 -6.32 -34.94 -6.50
CA ASP A 520 -4.88 -34.71 -6.39
C ASP A 520 -4.41 -33.88 -7.59
N VAL A 521 -3.62 -32.82 -7.31
CA VAL A 521 -3.12 -31.87 -8.31
C VAL A 521 -1.61 -31.75 -8.23
N LYS A 522 -0.93 -31.87 -9.38
CA LYS A 522 0.49 -31.56 -9.52
C LYS A 522 0.69 -30.10 -9.92
N LEU A 523 1.63 -29.46 -9.27
CA LEU A 523 1.96 -28.03 -9.40
C LEU A 523 3.46 -27.86 -9.73
N PRO A 524 3.92 -28.39 -10.89
CA PRO A 524 5.34 -28.36 -11.22
C PRO A 524 5.85 -26.93 -11.35
N MET A 525 6.92 -26.60 -10.61
CA MET A 525 7.55 -25.29 -10.62
C MET A 525 8.86 -25.31 -11.41
N HIS A 526 9.11 -24.23 -12.14
CA HIS A 526 10.35 -24.03 -12.88
C HIS A 526 11.09 -22.79 -12.37
N LEU A 527 12.41 -22.84 -12.48
CA LEU A 527 13.25 -21.68 -12.23
C LEU A 527 13.14 -20.73 -13.42
N THR A 528 12.81 -19.49 -13.15
CA THR A 528 12.70 -18.40 -14.12
C THR A 528 13.47 -17.19 -13.63
N SER A 529 13.72 -16.23 -14.50
CA SER A 529 14.26 -14.92 -14.14
C SER A 529 13.40 -13.81 -14.68
N GLU A 530 13.30 -12.73 -13.93
CA GLU A 530 12.52 -11.54 -14.27
C GLU A 530 13.43 -10.30 -14.27
N ARG A 531 13.28 -9.46 -15.27
CA ARG A 531 13.94 -8.14 -15.32
C ARG A 531 13.06 -7.10 -14.65
N LEU A 532 13.65 -5.94 -14.33
CA LEU A 532 12.85 -4.76 -14.00
C LEU A 532 11.96 -4.39 -15.20
N PRO A 533 10.77 -3.78 -14.97
CA PRO A 533 9.81 -3.49 -16.04
C PRO A 533 10.36 -2.60 -17.17
N ASP A 534 11.30 -1.70 -16.89
CA ASP A 534 11.98 -0.87 -17.91
C ASP A 534 12.96 -1.65 -18.78
N GLY A 535 13.14 -2.95 -18.51
CA GLY A 535 14.07 -3.82 -19.26
C GLY A 535 15.54 -3.65 -18.91
N SER A 536 15.88 -2.87 -17.88
CA SER A 536 17.26 -2.69 -17.42
C SER A 536 17.91 -4.01 -17.00
N ASP A 537 19.27 -4.03 -17.02
CA ASP A 537 20.06 -5.23 -16.80
C ASP A 537 20.20 -5.61 -15.32
N TYR A 538 19.04 -5.83 -14.67
CA TYR A 538 18.91 -6.41 -13.34
C TYR A 538 17.97 -7.60 -13.41
N LYS A 539 18.33 -8.71 -12.78
CA LYS A 539 17.52 -9.93 -12.78
C LYS A 539 17.21 -10.40 -11.36
N ALA A 540 15.95 -10.73 -11.12
CA ALA A 540 15.48 -11.50 -9.96
C ALA A 540 15.23 -12.94 -10.38
N LEU A 541 15.51 -13.90 -9.48
CA LEU A 541 15.22 -15.32 -9.69
C LEU A 541 13.89 -15.68 -9.04
N LYS A 542 13.08 -16.49 -9.74
CA LYS A 542 11.81 -17.01 -9.24
C LYS A 542 11.76 -18.53 -9.42
N TYR A 543 11.09 -19.22 -8.48
CA TYR A 543 10.76 -20.64 -8.59
C TYR A 543 9.24 -20.81 -8.45
N GLY A 544 8.56 -21.05 -9.56
CA GLY A 544 7.11 -20.85 -9.62
C GLY A 544 6.73 -19.42 -9.23
N PRO A 545 5.82 -19.19 -8.27
CA PRO A 545 5.44 -17.85 -7.82
C PRO A 545 6.41 -17.26 -6.76
N ILE A 546 7.42 -17.99 -6.34
CA ILE A 546 8.27 -17.64 -5.20
C ILE A 546 9.53 -16.91 -5.66
N VAL A 547 9.75 -15.69 -5.17
CA VAL A 547 10.97 -14.92 -5.36
C VAL A 547 12.08 -15.50 -4.48
N LEU A 548 13.24 -15.69 -5.10
CA LEU A 548 14.45 -16.18 -4.44
C LEU A 548 15.38 -14.99 -4.15
N ALA A 549 15.91 -14.92 -2.93
CA ALA A 549 16.86 -13.90 -2.53
C ALA A 549 18.13 -14.52 -1.95
N ALA A 550 19.26 -13.87 -2.16
CA ALA A 550 20.53 -14.25 -1.58
C ALA A 550 20.77 -13.49 -0.26
N LYS A 551 21.21 -14.19 0.79
CA LYS A 551 21.74 -13.57 2.02
C LYS A 551 23.14 -13.02 1.71
N THR A 552 23.32 -11.68 1.79
CA THR A 552 24.59 -11.03 1.46
C THR A 552 25.43 -10.62 2.68
N GLY A 553 24.86 -10.69 3.88
CA GLY A 553 25.54 -10.38 5.15
C GLY A 553 24.57 -10.20 6.30
N ASP A 554 25.10 -9.91 7.49
CA ASP A 554 24.33 -9.64 8.71
C ASP A 554 24.99 -8.60 9.62
N GLN A 555 25.89 -7.80 9.05
CA GLN A 555 26.63 -6.76 9.78
C GLN A 555 26.07 -5.38 9.45
N ASP A 556 26.32 -4.40 10.35
CA ASP A 556 25.99 -2.98 10.15
C ASP A 556 24.52 -2.74 9.75
N MET A 557 23.60 -3.39 10.46
CA MET A 557 22.15 -3.24 10.28
C MET A 557 21.57 -2.37 11.41
N ASP A 558 22.09 -1.16 11.53
CA ASP A 558 21.63 -0.20 12.55
C ASP A 558 20.14 0.10 12.37
N GLY A 559 19.38 0.07 13.46
CA GLY A 559 17.94 0.28 13.44
C GLY A 559 17.14 -0.89 12.83
N LEU A 560 17.68 -2.13 12.80
CA LEU A 560 16.95 -3.33 12.34
C LEU A 560 15.59 -3.48 13.01
N PHE A 561 15.48 -3.11 14.29
CA PHE A 561 14.24 -2.91 15.02
C PHE A 561 14.12 -1.42 15.35
N ALA A 562 13.05 -0.82 14.85
CA ALA A 562 12.87 0.63 14.91
C ALA A 562 12.74 1.16 16.34
N ASP A 563 13.25 2.34 16.55
CA ASP A 563 13.01 3.14 17.75
C ASP A 563 11.71 3.98 17.63
N ASP A 564 11.48 4.93 18.54
CA ASP A 564 10.31 5.80 18.54
C ASP A 564 10.46 7.06 17.68
N SER A 565 11.54 7.18 16.92
CA SER A 565 11.72 8.30 15.99
C SER A 565 10.72 8.25 14.83
N ARG A 566 10.32 9.42 14.32
CA ARG A 566 9.34 9.48 13.21
C ARG A 566 9.81 8.76 11.95
N GLY A 567 11.11 8.81 11.66
CA GLY A 567 11.76 8.16 10.52
C GLY A 567 12.37 6.79 10.83
N GLY A 568 12.07 6.19 11.99
CA GLY A 568 12.66 4.92 12.44
C GLY A 568 12.41 3.72 11.52
N HIS A 569 11.47 3.83 10.57
CA HIS A 569 11.19 2.80 9.55
C HIS A 569 12.22 2.76 8.40
N ILE A 570 13.11 3.74 8.32
CA ILE A 570 14.14 3.82 7.27
C ILE A 570 15.42 3.18 7.79
N ALA A 571 15.99 2.24 7.04
CA ALA A 571 17.22 1.56 7.39
C ALA A 571 18.39 2.56 7.47
N ALA A 572 19.04 2.63 8.65
CA ALA A 572 20.09 3.62 8.96
C ALA A 572 21.52 3.08 8.84
N GLY A 573 21.70 1.75 8.66
CA GLY A 573 23.01 1.12 8.58
C GLY A 573 23.76 1.45 7.29
N GLU A 574 25.04 1.09 7.25
CA GLU A 574 25.90 1.40 6.12
C GLU A 574 25.33 0.91 4.79
N ILE A 575 25.37 1.78 3.78
CA ILE A 575 24.96 1.46 2.41
C ILE A 575 26.13 0.78 1.71
N ILE A 576 25.96 -0.51 1.37
CA ILE A 576 26.96 -1.25 0.58
C ILE A 576 27.03 -0.66 -0.84
N PRO A 577 28.21 -0.32 -1.34
CA PRO A 577 28.39 0.14 -2.71
C PRO A 577 27.89 -0.86 -3.74
N LEU A 578 27.21 -0.39 -4.79
CA LEU A 578 26.76 -1.26 -5.89
C LEU A 578 27.94 -1.91 -6.64
N SER A 579 29.14 -1.32 -6.58
CA SER A 579 30.37 -1.92 -7.07
C SER A 579 30.83 -3.14 -6.25
N GLU A 580 30.33 -3.33 -5.01
CA GLU A 580 30.72 -4.37 -4.09
C GLU A 580 29.69 -5.49 -3.89
N VAL A 581 28.51 -5.39 -4.52
CA VAL A 581 27.44 -6.40 -4.45
C VAL A 581 27.71 -7.58 -5.41
N PRO A 582 27.02 -8.73 -5.27
CA PRO A 582 27.09 -9.81 -6.25
C PRO A 582 26.45 -9.43 -7.59
N TYR A 583 27.05 -9.90 -8.69
CA TYR A 583 26.58 -9.75 -10.06
C TYR A 583 26.31 -11.12 -10.68
N PHE A 584 25.35 -11.19 -11.56
CA PHE A 584 25.26 -12.27 -12.54
C PHE A 584 26.17 -11.95 -13.73
N ILE A 585 27.01 -12.91 -14.10
CA ILE A 585 27.87 -12.82 -15.29
C ILE A 585 27.44 -13.84 -16.31
N SER A 586 27.04 -13.38 -17.48
CA SER A 586 26.71 -14.26 -18.59
C SER A 586 26.94 -13.54 -19.93
N ASP A 587 27.69 -14.18 -20.84
CA ASP A 587 27.80 -13.70 -22.22
C ASP A 587 26.55 -14.05 -23.04
N GLU A 588 25.70 -14.97 -22.55
CA GLU A 588 24.36 -15.27 -23.02
C GLU A 588 23.33 -14.76 -21.99
N THR A 589 23.09 -13.45 -22.00
CA THR A 589 22.35 -12.70 -20.97
C THR A 589 20.92 -13.20 -20.69
N GLU A 590 20.33 -14.01 -21.57
CA GLU A 590 18.96 -14.49 -21.46
C GLU A 590 18.82 -15.86 -20.76
N LYS A 591 19.91 -16.47 -20.30
CA LYS A 591 19.90 -17.85 -19.82
C LYS A 591 20.54 -18.07 -18.43
N VAL A 592 20.62 -17.03 -17.61
CA VAL A 592 21.20 -17.14 -16.25
C VAL A 592 20.51 -18.24 -15.44
N GLU A 593 19.18 -18.29 -15.51
CA GLU A 593 18.36 -19.28 -14.77
C GLU A 593 18.70 -20.73 -15.13
N THR A 594 19.21 -21.00 -16.31
CA THR A 594 19.58 -22.38 -16.72
C THR A 594 20.86 -22.88 -16.03
N LEU A 595 21.67 -21.96 -15.51
CA LEU A 595 22.94 -22.24 -14.80
C LEU A 595 22.76 -22.29 -13.27
N VAL A 596 21.56 -21.92 -12.78
CA VAL A 596 21.22 -22.00 -11.36
C VAL A 596 20.71 -23.42 -11.04
N LYS A 597 21.16 -24.00 -9.93
CA LYS A 597 20.88 -25.40 -9.59
C LYS A 597 20.30 -25.51 -8.18
N LYS A 598 19.33 -26.43 -7.99
CA LYS A 598 18.86 -26.81 -6.64
C LYS A 598 20.02 -27.38 -5.83
N VAL A 599 20.15 -26.97 -4.57
CA VAL A 599 21.14 -27.53 -3.64
C VAL A 599 20.62 -28.88 -3.11
N PRO A 600 21.36 -29.99 -3.32
CA PRO A 600 20.88 -31.27 -2.88
C PRO A 600 20.63 -31.36 -1.36
N GLY A 601 19.47 -31.89 -0.98
CA GLY A 601 19.08 -32.07 0.43
C GLY A 601 18.57 -30.83 1.14
N LYS A 602 18.54 -29.66 0.47
CA LYS A 602 17.93 -28.42 1.00
C LYS A 602 16.66 -28.08 0.25
N LYS A 603 15.56 -27.84 1.00
CA LYS A 603 14.28 -27.44 0.41
C LYS A 603 14.37 -26.01 -0.13
N LEU A 604 13.87 -25.76 -1.34
CA LEU A 604 13.79 -24.45 -1.98
C LEU A 604 15.09 -23.62 -1.89
N THR A 605 16.24 -24.30 -1.97
CA THR A 605 17.55 -23.65 -1.92
C THR A 605 18.29 -23.88 -3.22
N PHE A 606 18.87 -22.81 -3.76
CA PHE A 606 19.50 -22.81 -5.07
C PHE A 606 20.90 -22.18 -4.99
N SER A 607 21.79 -22.62 -5.84
CA SER A 607 23.14 -22.08 -6.02
C SER A 607 23.31 -21.56 -7.44
N ALA A 608 23.86 -20.35 -7.55
CA ALA A 608 24.23 -19.72 -8.82
C ALA A 608 25.76 -19.60 -8.99
N SER A 609 26.53 -20.49 -8.38
CA SER A 609 28.00 -20.44 -8.29
C SER A 609 28.72 -20.34 -9.65
N GLU A 610 28.12 -20.80 -10.76
CA GLU A 610 28.70 -20.76 -12.10
C GLU A 610 28.61 -19.34 -12.73
N VAL A 611 27.66 -18.50 -12.26
CA VAL A 611 27.36 -17.19 -12.84
C VAL A 611 27.53 -16.04 -11.85
N LEU A 612 27.91 -16.29 -10.60
CA LEU A 612 28.13 -15.22 -9.62
C LEU A 612 29.54 -14.65 -9.68
N TYR A 613 29.63 -13.34 -9.62
CA TYR A 613 30.85 -12.55 -9.58
C TYR A 613 30.74 -11.44 -8.53
N PRO A 614 31.83 -11.02 -7.87
CA PRO A 614 33.14 -11.67 -7.83
C PRO A 614 33.15 -13.00 -7.07
N ASN A 615 34.28 -13.72 -7.13
CA ASN A 615 34.42 -15.08 -6.59
C ASN A 615 34.02 -15.26 -5.12
N GLN A 616 34.12 -14.21 -4.31
CA GLN A 616 33.69 -14.24 -2.90
C GLN A 616 32.21 -14.53 -2.72
N PHE A 617 31.39 -14.34 -3.73
CA PHE A 617 29.95 -14.59 -3.70
C PHE A 617 29.53 -15.95 -4.29
N LYS A 618 30.46 -16.77 -4.75
CA LYS A 618 30.12 -18.06 -5.41
C LYS A 618 29.36 -19.03 -4.51
N ASP A 619 29.55 -18.92 -3.20
CA ASP A 619 28.91 -19.81 -2.23
C ASP A 619 27.56 -19.27 -1.71
N LEU A 620 27.07 -18.14 -2.26
CA LEU A 620 25.75 -17.62 -1.90
C LEU A 620 24.64 -18.60 -2.28
N GLU A 621 23.75 -18.82 -1.34
CA GLU A 621 22.53 -19.60 -1.55
C GLU A 621 21.33 -18.65 -1.73
N PHE A 622 20.49 -18.97 -2.71
CA PHE A 622 19.24 -18.30 -2.95
C PHE A 622 18.11 -19.11 -2.30
N ILE A 623 17.34 -18.46 -1.42
CA ILE A 623 16.21 -19.07 -0.70
C ILE A 623 14.96 -18.23 -0.89
N PRO A 624 13.75 -18.74 -0.60
CA PRO A 624 12.54 -17.95 -0.62
C PRO A 624 12.68 -16.66 0.20
N PHE A 625 12.36 -15.52 -0.41
CA PHE A 625 12.53 -14.22 0.24
C PHE A 625 11.74 -14.09 1.55
N TYR A 626 10.54 -14.71 1.62
CA TYR A 626 9.74 -14.71 2.85
C TYR A 626 10.37 -15.51 4.02
N LYS A 627 11.44 -16.28 3.77
CA LYS A 627 12.21 -16.99 4.81
C LYS A 627 13.48 -16.25 5.23
N LEU A 628 13.80 -15.13 4.58
CA LEU A 628 15.07 -14.46 4.77
C LEU A 628 14.86 -13.23 5.67
N HIS A 629 15.23 -13.33 6.93
CA HIS A 629 15.11 -12.29 7.94
C HIS A 629 16.46 -12.03 8.61
N ASP A 630 16.57 -10.96 9.39
CA ASP A 630 17.77 -10.58 10.16
C ASP A 630 19.05 -10.61 9.31
N SER A 631 18.95 -10.07 8.10
CA SER A 631 20.07 -10.08 7.16
C SER A 631 19.96 -9.00 6.09
N ARG A 632 21.12 -8.65 5.55
CA ARG A 632 21.24 -7.99 4.25
C ARG A 632 20.95 -9.00 3.15
N TYR A 633 20.32 -8.55 2.06
CA TYR A 633 19.88 -9.44 0.99
C TYR A 633 20.04 -8.82 -0.40
N ALA A 634 19.93 -9.67 -1.42
CA ALA A 634 19.78 -9.24 -2.80
C ALA A 634 18.69 -10.08 -3.48
N ILE A 635 17.70 -9.41 -4.06
CA ILE A 635 16.65 -9.97 -4.92
C ILE A 635 17.05 -9.76 -6.37
N TYR A 636 17.26 -8.49 -6.76
CA TYR A 636 17.78 -8.14 -8.06
C TYR A 636 19.29 -8.07 -8.03
N LEU A 637 19.94 -8.73 -8.97
CA LEU A 637 21.37 -8.64 -9.19
C LEU A 637 21.64 -8.02 -10.57
N PRO A 638 22.64 -7.13 -10.66
CA PRO A 638 23.07 -6.63 -11.98
C PRO A 638 23.52 -7.79 -12.86
N LEU A 639 23.15 -7.72 -14.13
CA LEU A 639 23.54 -8.70 -15.14
C LEU A 639 24.55 -8.09 -16.10
N GLU A 640 25.72 -8.68 -16.18
CA GLU A 640 26.83 -8.17 -16.96
C GLU A 640 27.54 -9.25 -17.76
N THR A 641 28.31 -8.81 -18.78
CA THR A 641 29.25 -9.67 -19.47
C THR A 641 30.59 -9.77 -18.72
N THR A 642 31.36 -10.81 -18.99
CA THR A 642 32.68 -11.00 -18.41
C THR A 642 33.61 -9.81 -18.69
N GLU A 643 33.48 -9.15 -19.86
CA GLU A 643 34.31 -8.00 -20.26
C GLU A 643 33.76 -6.67 -19.68
N GLY A 644 32.44 -6.55 -19.48
CA GLY A 644 31.77 -5.30 -19.08
C GLY A 644 31.88 -5.01 -17.59
N VAL A 645 31.86 -6.05 -16.73
CA VAL A 645 31.69 -5.94 -15.28
C VAL A 645 32.70 -5.03 -14.60
N GLU A 646 34.00 -5.14 -14.94
CA GLU A 646 35.04 -4.32 -14.30
C GLU A 646 34.93 -2.84 -14.65
N LYS A 647 34.47 -2.53 -15.85
CA LYS A 647 34.26 -1.13 -16.28
C LYS A 647 33.10 -0.51 -15.49
N ILE A 648 31.99 -1.19 -15.44
CA ILE A 648 30.77 -0.70 -14.74
C ILE A 648 31.03 -0.56 -13.24
N ARG A 649 31.71 -1.53 -12.61
CA ARG A 649 32.08 -1.43 -11.20
C ARG A 649 32.90 -0.18 -10.90
N LYS A 650 33.89 0.17 -11.72
CA LYS A 650 34.71 1.39 -11.55
C LYS A 650 33.90 2.68 -11.74
N GLU A 651 32.98 2.69 -12.69
CA GLU A 651 32.08 3.84 -12.89
C GLU A 651 31.14 4.04 -11.69
N LEU A 652 30.57 2.95 -11.15
CA LEU A 652 29.74 2.97 -9.95
C LEU A 652 30.53 3.39 -8.72
N GLU A 653 31.71 2.79 -8.49
CA GLU A 653 32.59 3.13 -7.37
C GLU A 653 32.87 4.63 -7.29
N LYS A 654 33.23 5.24 -8.43
CA LYS A 654 33.48 6.69 -8.48
C LYS A 654 32.24 7.51 -8.11
N LYS A 655 31.07 7.15 -8.65
CA LYS A 655 29.81 7.86 -8.39
C LYS A 655 29.42 7.74 -6.93
N GLU A 656 29.49 6.56 -6.38
CA GLU A 656 29.12 6.29 -4.96
C GLU A 656 30.11 6.95 -3.99
N GLU A 657 31.39 7.04 -4.32
CA GLU A 657 32.36 7.77 -3.50
C GLU A 657 32.01 9.27 -3.43
N GLU A 658 31.59 9.89 -4.56
CA GLU A 658 31.13 11.27 -4.60
C GLU A 658 29.86 11.45 -3.72
N GLU A 659 28.90 10.53 -3.79
CA GLU A 659 27.67 10.55 -2.98
C GLU A 659 27.98 10.33 -1.49
N LYS A 660 28.87 9.40 -1.16
CA LYS A 660 29.31 9.14 0.23
C LYS A 660 30.00 10.35 0.84
N MET A 661 30.83 11.04 0.07
CA MET A 661 31.46 12.30 0.54
C MET A 661 30.39 13.37 0.80
N LEU A 662 29.40 13.51 -0.06
CA LEU A 662 28.32 14.48 0.14
C LEU A 662 27.47 14.12 1.36
N ALA A 663 27.12 12.85 1.53
CA ALA A 663 26.38 12.36 2.71
C ALA A 663 27.14 12.63 4.01
N ALA A 664 28.43 12.39 4.08
CA ALA A 664 29.27 12.67 5.27
C ALA A 664 29.32 14.15 5.65
N LEU A 665 29.13 15.05 4.68
CA LEU A 665 29.05 16.50 4.92
C LEU A 665 27.62 16.95 5.26
N THR A 666 26.62 16.17 4.97
CA THR A 666 25.21 16.52 5.20
C THR A 666 24.84 16.33 6.67
N ILE A 667 24.36 17.39 7.31
CA ILE A 667 23.87 17.39 8.69
C ILE A 667 22.39 17.02 8.67
N ASP A 668 21.64 17.61 7.72
CA ASP A 668 20.21 17.41 7.57
C ASP A 668 19.80 17.61 6.10
N ARG A 669 18.69 16.99 5.69
CA ARG A 669 18.22 17.02 4.29
C ARG A 669 16.72 17.00 4.21
N VAL A 670 16.14 17.85 3.37
CA VAL A 670 14.74 17.82 2.97
C VAL A 670 14.62 17.56 1.49
N ALA A 671 13.69 16.67 1.10
CA ALA A 671 13.25 16.47 -0.27
C ALA A 671 11.90 17.18 -0.45
N PRO A 672 11.85 18.39 -1.00
CA PRO A 672 10.62 19.15 -1.16
C PRO A 672 9.64 18.46 -2.09
N GLY A 673 8.35 18.46 -1.71
CA GLY A 673 7.28 17.79 -2.47
C GLY A 673 7.11 16.31 -2.13
N GLU A 674 7.96 15.72 -1.29
CA GLU A 674 7.81 14.37 -0.76
C GLU A 674 7.17 14.42 0.63
N GLN A 675 6.18 13.56 0.89
CA GLN A 675 5.33 13.63 2.09
C GLN A 675 6.14 13.53 3.38
N GLN A 676 6.87 12.43 3.53
CA GLN A 676 7.56 12.12 4.77
C GLN A 676 8.65 13.15 5.10
N PRO A 677 9.58 13.49 4.16
CA PRO A 677 10.59 14.50 4.42
C PRO A 677 10.03 15.86 4.81
N GLU A 678 8.94 16.30 4.16
CA GLU A 678 8.30 17.58 4.51
C GLU A 678 7.59 17.54 5.87
N ALA A 679 6.90 16.44 6.18
CA ALA A 679 6.23 16.26 7.47
C ALA A 679 7.25 16.20 8.62
N ASP A 680 8.37 15.51 8.45
CA ASP A 680 9.44 15.39 9.44
C ASP A 680 10.12 16.73 9.72
N HIS A 681 10.13 17.63 8.73
CA HIS A 681 10.67 18.96 8.84
C HIS A 681 9.61 20.04 9.12
N PHE A 682 8.41 19.62 9.56
CA PHE A 682 7.32 20.50 9.97
C PHE A 682 7.01 21.59 8.93
N ILE A 683 6.72 21.17 7.67
CA ILE A 683 6.38 22.07 6.60
C ILE A 683 5.26 23.04 6.98
N GLU A 684 5.52 24.35 6.80
CA GLU A 684 4.50 25.40 6.86
C GLU A 684 4.51 26.13 5.51
N SER A 685 3.35 26.50 5.00
CA SER A 685 3.29 27.15 3.69
C SER A 685 2.06 28.04 3.50
N GLN A 686 2.17 28.96 2.56
CA GLN A 686 1.06 29.78 2.06
C GLN A 686 1.18 29.96 0.55
N ASN A 687 0.15 29.61 -0.20
CA ASN A 687 0.11 29.67 -1.66
C ASN A 687 1.30 28.94 -2.29
N SER A 688 1.53 27.68 -1.87
CA SER A 688 2.59 26.83 -2.40
C SER A 688 2.01 25.67 -3.21
N ASN A 689 2.82 25.18 -4.16
CA ASN A 689 2.49 24.03 -4.99
C ASN A 689 3.61 23.01 -4.94
N ILE A 690 3.27 21.75 -5.16
CA ILE A 690 4.21 20.66 -5.39
C ILE A 690 4.01 20.07 -6.77
N GLY A 691 5.01 19.41 -7.28
CA GLY A 691 4.93 18.70 -8.55
C GLY A 691 6.18 17.87 -8.81
N THR A 692 6.22 17.25 -9.98
CA THR A 692 7.36 16.48 -10.45
C THR A 692 7.89 17.03 -11.77
N HIS A 693 9.19 16.98 -11.94
CA HIS A 693 9.85 17.26 -13.20
C HIS A 693 11.06 16.34 -13.37
N ARG A 694 11.07 15.50 -14.42
CA ARG A 694 12.14 14.52 -14.66
C ARG A 694 12.46 13.71 -13.41
N ASP A 695 11.44 13.10 -12.86
CA ASP A 695 11.51 12.17 -11.72
C ASP A 695 12.00 12.74 -10.39
N ARG A 696 12.07 14.08 -10.31
CA ARG A 696 12.36 14.79 -9.08
C ARG A 696 11.16 15.61 -8.63
N HIS A 697 10.80 15.45 -7.39
CA HIS A 697 9.78 16.26 -6.74
C HIS A 697 10.29 17.69 -6.50
N TRP A 698 9.39 18.64 -6.50
CA TRP A 698 9.70 20.02 -6.19
C TRP A 698 8.56 20.70 -5.45
N ARG A 699 8.91 21.75 -4.73
CA ARG A 699 7.95 22.72 -4.17
C ARG A 699 8.30 24.11 -4.65
N ASP A 700 7.25 24.91 -4.99
CA ASP A 700 7.34 26.35 -5.19
C ASP A 700 6.22 27.08 -4.46
N ALA A 701 6.26 28.41 -4.43
CA ALA A 701 5.20 29.21 -3.88
C ALA A 701 5.08 30.58 -4.57
N GLU A 702 3.85 31.09 -4.71
CA GLU A 702 3.55 32.50 -4.94
C GLU A 702 3.56 33.30 -3.63
N GLY A 703 3.44 32.60 -2.50
CA GLY A 703 3.64 33.10 -1.15
C GLY A 703 4.96 32.66 -0.55
N TRP A 704 4.91 31.74 0.40
CA TRP A 704 6.09 31.20 1.08
C TRP A 704 5.91 29.77 1.54
N PHE A 705 7.03 29.10 1.84
CA PHE A 705 7.06 27.86 2.59
C PHE A 705 8.33 27.76 3.43
N SER A 706 8.30 26.93 4.48
CA SER A 706 9.43 26.77 5.40
C SER A 706 9.59 25.37 5.94
N TYR A 707 10.83 25.03 6.33
CA TYR A 707 11.23 23.78 6.96
C TYR A 707 12.04 24.02 8.22
N ASN A 708 11.94 23.15 9.21
CA ASN A 708 12.78 23.15 10.39
C ASN A 708 13.94 22.17 10.18
N LEU A 709 15.11 22.69 9.83
CA LEU A 709 16.33 21.89 9.69
C LEU A 709 17.00 21.67 11.05
N VAL A 710 17.47 20.45 11.31
CA VAL A 710 18.03 20.04 12.60
C VAL A 710 19.57 20.08 12.56
N ASP A 711 20.20 20.91 13.43
CA ASP A 711 21.65 21.02 13.62
C ASP A 711 21.98 21.08 15.12
N LYS A 712 21.80 19.98 15.83
CA LYS A 712 22.01 19.90 17.29
C LYS A 712 23.44 20.28 17.71
N GLU A 713 24.40 19.94 16.87
CA GLU A 713 25.83 20.19 17.13
C GLU A 713 26.28 21.57 16.65
N LYS A 714 25.43 22.36 16.01
CA LYS A 714 25.73 23.73 15.49
C LYS A 714 26.92 23.75 14.53
N GLN A 715 27.03 22.74 13.69
CA GLN A 715 28.11 22.53 12.75
C GLN A 715 27.83 23.09 11.35
N ALA A 716 26.60 23.49 11.07
CA ALA A 716 26.21 23.98 9.76
C ALA A 716 27.02 25.18 9.30
N ARG A 717 27.47 25.16 8.04
CA ARG A 717 28.22 26.23 7.41
C ARG A 717 27.64 26.69 6.09
N LYS A 718 26.93 25.76 5.39
CA LYS A 718 26.35 25.98 4.09
C LYS A 718 24.95 25.38 4.00
N LEU A 719 24.12 26.02 3.20
CA LEU A 719 22.87 25.49 2.69
C LEU A 719 23.08 25.22 1.21
N ARG A 720 22.91 23.97 0.76
CA ARG A 720 22.93 23.58 -0.65
C ARG A 720 21.51 23.38 -1.10
N ILE A 721 21.14 23.98 -2.23
CA ILE A 721 19.81 23.88 -2.80
C ILE A 721 19.91 23.45 -4.25
N THR A 722 19.12 22.48 -4.66
CA THR A 722 19.01 22.04 -6.05
C THR A 722 17.81 22.72 -6.72
N TYR A 723 18.07 23.29 -7.89
CA TYR A 723 17.12 24.01 -8.74
C TYR A 723 17.07 23.41 -10.14
N PHE A 724 16.05 23.79 -10.90
CA PHE A 724 15.98 23.51 -12.34
C PHE A 724 16.41 24.73 -13.16
N GLY A 725 17.34 24.53 -14.08
CA GLY A 725 17.94 25.62 -14.87
C GLY A 725 17.01 26.29 -15.88
N GLY A 726 15.88 25.66 -16.22
CA GLY A 726 14.85 26.23 -17.08
C GLY A 726 13.83 27.13 -16.36
N ASP A 727 13.94 27.31 -15.04
CA ASP A 727 13.04 28.20 -14.28
C ASP A 727 13.27 29.65 -14.68
N GLU A 728 12.20 30.30 -15.18
CA GLU A 728 12.23 31.68 -15.71
C GLU A 728 11.25 32.57 -14.95
N GLY A 729 11.64 33.84 -14.74
CA GLY A 729 10.79 34.83 -14.10
C GLY A 729 10.59 34.62 -12.60
N ARG A 730 11.48 33.88 -11.94
CA ARG A 730 11.41 33.55 -10.52
C ARG A 730 12.20 34.56 -9.70
N ASN A 731 11.51 35.30 -8.78
CA ASN A 731 12.17 36.25 -7.87
C ASN A 731 11.71 35.95 -6.44
N PHE A 732 12.68 35.63 -5.57
CA PHE A 732 12.36 35.19 -4.21
C PHE A 732 13.51 35.44 -3.24
N LYS A 733 13.23 35.28 -1.96
CA LYS A 733 14.16 35.46 -0.84
C LYS A 733 14.29 34.16 -0.07
N ILE A 734 15.48 33.94 0.48
CA ILE A 734 15.83 32.82 1.35
C ILE A 734 16.19 33.36 2.72
N PHE A 735 15.53 32.84 3.76
CA PHE A 735 15.78 33.23 5.15
C PHE A 735 16.15 32.03 5.99
N ILE A 736 17.00 32.23 7.00
CA ILE A 736 17.24 31.29 8.11
C ILE A 736 16.96 32.02 9.41
N ASN A 737 16.04 31.50 10.23
CA ASN A 737 15.63 32.15 11.51
C ASN A 737 15.30 33.64 11.32
N ASP A 738 14.54 33.96 10.27
CA ASP A 738 14.17 35.31 9.81
C ASP A 738 15.34 36.25 9.38
N GLU A 739 16.59 35.74 9.36
CA GLU A 739 17.71 36.49 8.78
C GLU A 739 17.79 36.22 7.28
N LEU A 740 17.85 37.25 6.45
CA LEU A 740 17.95 37.16 5.01
C LEU A 740 19.33 36.61 4.60
N ILE A 741 19.32 35.46 3.93
CA ILE A 741 20.54 34.80 3.43
C ILE A 741 20.83 35.17 1.99
N SER A 742 19.80 35.21 1.14
CA SER A 742 19.93 35.55 -0.28
C SER A 742 18.65 36.11 -0.88
N GLU A 743 18.82 36.96 -1.91
CA GLU A 743 17.75 37.32 -2.85
C GLU A 743 18.12 36.75 -4.23
N GLU A 744 17.18 36.00 -4.84
CA GLU A 744 17.40 35.26 -6.06
C GLU A 744 16.51 35.75 -7.18
N SER A 745 17.07 35.74 -8.40
CA SER A 745 16.35 36.03 -9.64
C SER A 745 16.78 35.04 -10.72
N PHE A 746 15.85 34.21 -11.18
CA PHE A 746 16.12 33.19 -12.19
C PHE A 746 15.50 33.56 -13.54
N TYR A 747 16.25 33.40 -14.60
CA TYR A 747 15.94 33.81 -15.98
C TYR A 747 16.01 32.64 -16.98
N GLY A 748 16.03 31.38 -16.51
CA GLY A 748 16.14 30.21 -17.37
C GLY A 748 17.50 30.01 -18.03
N LEU A 749 18.55 30.69 -17.57
CA LEU A 749 19.85 30.74 -18.26
C LEU A 749 20.73 29.51 -18.02
N GLU A 750 20.43 28.70 -16.99
CA GLU A 750 21.16 27.46 -16.71
C GLU A 750 20.76 26.30 -17.62
N GLY A 751 19.75 26.49 -18.45
CA GLY A 751 19.30 25.55 -19.47
C GLY A 751 18.52 24.37 -18.88
N ASN A 752 18.30 23.35 -19.69
CA ASN A 752 17.47 22.20 -19.38
C ASN A 752 18.21 21.15 -18.52
N ARG A 753 18.69 21.55 -17.34
CA ARG A 753 19.42 20.71 -16.36
C ARG A 753 19.12 21.12 -14.92
N PHE A 754 19.30 20.20 -14.01
CA PHE A 754 19.40 20.53 -12.59
C PHE A 754 20.76 21.11 -12.26
N PHE A 755 20.79 22.06 -11.30
CA PHE A 755 22.03 22.63 -10.81
C PHE A 755 21.94 22.91 -9.33
N GLU A 756 23.06 22.86 -8.64
CA GLU A 756 23.18 23.12 -7.21
C GLU A 756 23.75 24.52 -6.96
N LYS A 757 23.26 25.17 -5.91
CA LYS A 757 23.78 26.45 -5.43
C LYS A 757 24.01 26.41 -3.94
N ASP A 758 25.23 26.79 -3.53
CA ASP A 758 25.65 26.84 -2.13
C ASP A 758 25.47 28.25 -1.57
N TYR A 759 24.83 28.35 -0.41
CA TYR A 759 24.66 29.58 0.34
C TYR A 759 25.43 29.48 1.66
N LYS A 760 26.28 30.44 1.96
CA LYS A 760 27.02 30.48 3.21
C LYS A 760 26.10 30.92 4.35
N LEU A 761 26.08 30.17 5.42
CA LEU A 761 25.29 30.50 6.61
C LEU A 761 26.06 31.46 7.52
N PRO A 762 25.42 32.51 8.05
CA PRO A 762 26.03 33.39 9.04
C PRO A 762 26.34 32.63 10.33
N ALA A 763 27.59 32.64 10.76
CA ALA A 763 28.02 31.90 11.96
C ALA A 763 27.22 32.29 13.23
N GLY A 764 26.72 33.51 13.31
CA GLY A 764 25.89 34.00 14.43
C GLY A 764 24.53 33.30 14.46
N VAL A 765 23.89 33.10 13.30
CA VAL A 765 22.58 32.43 13.22
C VAL A 765 22.68 30.99 13.71
N VAL A 766 23.67 30.25 13.23
CA VAL A 766 23.90 28.85 13.65
C VAL A 766 24.24 28.76 15.14
N LYS A 767 25.17 29.57 15.63
CA LYS A 767 25.61 29.55 17.02
C LYS A 767 24.48 29.89 18.02
N ASN A 768 23.62 30.84 17.65
CA ASN A 768 22.54 31.33 18.53
C ASN A 768 21.24 30.51 18.42
N SER A 769 21.15 29.53 17.48
CA SER A 769 19.99 28.64 17.37
C SER A 769 19.89 27.72 18.60
N ASP A 770 18.74 27.13 18.81
CA ASP A 770 18.50 26.06 19.78
C ASP A 770 18.82 24.66 19.22
N GLY A 771 19.46 24.60 18.05
CA GLY A 771 19.71 23.37 17.31
C GLY A 771 18.71 23.14 16.18
N ILE A 772 17.80 24.11 15.97
CA ILE A 772 16.85 24.13 14.85
C ILE A 772 17.11 25.38 14.01
N LEU A 773 17.16 25.24 12.71
CA LEU A 773 17.31 26.31 11.73
C LEU A 773 16.05 26.37 10.86
N LYS A 774 15.17 27.33 11.09
CA LYS A 774 13.96 27.51 10.28
C LYS A 774 14.33 28.15 8.94
N LEU A 775 14.38 27.32 7.88
CA LEU A 775 14.59 27.76 6.52
C LEU A 775 13.25 28.20 5.91
N ARG A 776 13.19 29.41 5.31
CA ARG A 776 12.00 29.91 4.62
C ARG A 776 12.35 30.44 3.24
N PHE A 777 11.55 30.03 2.26
CA PHE A 777 11.52 30.56 0.89
C PHE A 777 10.31 31.45 0.74
N GLU A 778 10.50 32.68 0.26
CA GLU A 778 9.42 33.68 0.14
C GLU A 778 9.48 34.38 -1.21
N ALA A 779 8.39 34.30 -1.98
CA ALA A 779 8.29 34.98 -3.26
C ALA A 779 8.28 36.51 -3.09
N VAL A 780 8.93 37.23 -3.99
CA VAL A 780 8.73 38.68 -4.12
C VAL A 780 7.31 38.94 -4.63
N PRO A 781 6.58 39.94 -4.11
CA PRO A 781 5.22 40.24 -4.53
C PRO A 781 5.07 40.31 -6.05
N GLY A 782 4.13 39.54 -6.60
CA GLY A 782 3.91 39.43 -8.06
C GLY A 782 4.85 38.43 -8.77
N SER A 783 5.66 37.67 -8.05
CA SER A 783 6.51 36.62 -8.55
C SER A 783 6.23 35.27 -7.87
N ARG A 784 7.08 34.30 -8.08
CA ARG A 784 7.03 32.97 -7.54
C ARG A 784 8.46 32.53 -7.15
N THR A 785 8.61 31.64 -6.15
CA THR A 785 9.91 30.99 -5.90
C THR A 785 10.29 30.11 -7.08
N ALA A 786 11.58 29.76 -7.21
CA ALA A 786 11.98 28.66 -8.08
C ALA A 786 11.39 27.33 -7.58
N GLY A 787 11.35 26.31 -8.41
CA GLY A 787 11.14 24.93 -7.98
C GLY A 787 12.34 24.49 -7.15
N ILE A 788 12.09 24.12 -5.88
CA ILE A 788 13.13 23.62 -4.97
C ILE A 788 13.05 22.09 -4.99
N TYR A 789 14.14 21.43 -5.37
CA TYR A 789 14.18 19.96 -5.60
C TYR A 789 14.91 19.18 -4.50
N ASP A 790 15.90 19.77 -3.86
CA ASP A 790 16.65 19.18 -2.75
C ASP A 790 17.23 20.31 -1.90
N VAL A 791 17.23 20.12 -0.59
CA VAL A 791 17.80 21.05 0.39
C VAL A 791 18.71 20.27 1.32
N ARG A 792 19.98 20.67 1.42
CA ARG A 792 20.96 20.07 2.31
C ARG A 792 21.61 21.10 3.21
N LEU A 793 21.66 20.78 4.48
CA LEU A 793 22.43 21.53 5.47
C LEU A 793 23.81 20.86 5.58
N LEU A 794 24.87 21.59 5.25
CA LEU A 794 26.22 21.03 5.15
C LEU A 794 27.18 21.62 6.19
N LYS A 795 28.03 20.77 6.76
CA LYS A 795 29.25 21.19 7.50
C LYS A 795 30.44 21.41 6.53
N ASP A 796 31.49 22.05 7.00
CA ASP A 796 32.74 22.13 6.23
C ASP A 796 33.47 20.77 6.23
N LYS A 797 34.26 20.50 5.20
CA LYS A 797 35.21 19.37 5.25
C LYS A 797 36.14 19.58 6.44
N GLU A 798 36.32 18.56 7.26
CA GLU A 798 37.41 18.58 8.24
C GLU A 798 38.71 18.82 7.48
N GLN A 799 39.49 19.82 7.89
CA GLN A 799 40.82 19.99 7.37
C GLN A 799 41.71 18.99 8.10
N ASP A 800 42.17 17.97 7.37
CA ASP A 800 43.20 17.03 7.82
C ASP A 800 44.45 17.74 8.30
#